data_ecb351b8c244fa40838da5b7ab7caa8a
#
_entry.id   ecb351b8c244fa40838da5b7ab7caa8a
#
_cell.length_a   1.000
_cell.length_b   1.000
_cell.length_c   1.000
_cell.angle_alpha   90.00
_cell.angle_beta   90.00
_cell.angle_gamma   90.00
#
_symmetry.space_group_name_H-M   'P 1'
#
loop_
_entity.id
_entity.type
_entity.pdbx_description
1 polymer ?
#
loop_
_entity_poly.entity_id
_entity_poly.type
_entity_poly.pdbx_seq_one_letter_code
_entity_poly.pdbx_strand_id
1 'polypeptide(L)'
;MDVMSPLGLRTQILLGVLFLALVADVAWAADRSYGDRLVGDRNAKWQITANKMSYDRDEGLYVAEGDVVITRGGQVLKANEARYNEKTGMVEAIGDVVLETNGDIVRAAKAVFDLNSQTGKLTKGRIFLRENHCYISGDDMEKTGPDTYVVKGGHVTTCDGDKPDWSITGSEVEITVEGYGTVKNAVFRIRDLPAFFLPYALFPAKTKRQSGVLLPAVGYSSRNGVQVEVPIYWAISDQMDATFYEQYLSERGLMQGFEYRYVAEDESKGNFLFDILQDKIGEKDLTDPDELDVSPLPRTNETRYWLRSRTNQQLPLGVKAKLDTDYVSDRDYFKEFYGNLFGYRARPNLVRDFGRPLDDIWSPTRRSALRLDRDQPGYSLQAISSYYERPDNPPDDPTPQPLGGLDFNLLPGTLPIAPFFMSLNTDYDYIWREVGPRGQRASLTPLLTYPMWLGRYLQFEPSVSYTRNAQWLDQSVRGKGKQSRDAYDAQARFSTLMEKIYETNWTSANKLRHKIVPSLLYNYRVHKDMDAYRPWFESMDAEGKMNRVALALDNFLDARRETEKEGVLYEQWTRFTLIQGYRINGTWWDEDLSKAERPFEPLIGILTLSPLSNLYLNTEVHWDHYDKDIPFAGVSLALNIPRSGGRTDILGVDYQYVKDGNKGFNANGFVNLGYGFGVGGGVRKDLNTKASLAKGLYLDYQSQCWGVRVISDNLDGVGSIMVHFRLLGLGTIGAK
;
A
#
# COMPACT_ATOMS: atom_id res chain seq x y z
N MET A 1 -10.07 7.39 -36.46
CA MET A 1 -9.68 8.60 -35.70
C MET A 1 -10.95 9.18 -35.09
N ASP A 2 -11.53 8.46 -34.17
CA ASP A 2 -12.75 8.89 -33.51
C ASP A 2 -12.44 9.27 -32.07
N VAL A 3 -12.64 10.52 -31.90
CA VAL A 3 -12.29 11.40 -30.80
C VAL A 3 -12.96 10.93 -29.52
N MET A 4 -12.15 10.67 -28.47
CA MET A 4 -12.60 10.69 -27.08
C MET A 4 -13.72 11.71 -26.92
N SER A 5 -14.82 11.33 -26.28
CA SER A 5 -15.88 12.31 -26.01
C SER A 5 -15.23 13.53 -25.32
N PRO A 6 -15.34 14.74 -25.90
CA PRO A 6 -14.52 15.88 -25.46
C PRO A 6 -14.85 16.36 -24.03
N LEU A 7 -15.93 15.84 -23.44
CA LEU A 7 -16.31 16.15 -22.06
C LEU A 7 -15.50 15.36 -21.02
N GLY A 8 -15.22 14.08 -21.23
CA GLY A 8 -14.51 13.25 -20.26
C GLY A 8 -13.04 13.66 -20.07
N LEU A 9 -12.33 13.90 -21.16
CA LEU A 9 -10.93 14.33 -21.12
C LEU A 9 -10.78 15.76 -20.58
N ARG A 10 -11.66 16.69 -20.98
CA ARG A 10 -11.61 18.09 -20.49
C ARG A 10 -11.91 18.18 -19.01
N THR A 11 -12.84 17.40 -18.48
CA THR A 11 -13.18 17.42 -17.06
C THR A 11 -12.06 16.81 -16.21
N GLN A 12 -11.38 15.76 -16.70
CA GLN A 12 -10.27 15.14 -15.98
C GLN A 12 -8.98 15.95 -16.05
N ILE A 13 -8.69 16.59 -17.19
CA ILE A 13 -7.56 17.52 -17.32
C ILE A 13 -7.78 18.76 -16.44
N LEU A 14 -9.00 19.29 -16.37
CA LEU A 14 -9.33 20.42 -15.49
C LEU A 14 -9.19 20.05 -14.01
N LEU A 15 -9.65 18.88 -13.60
CA LEU A 15 -9.51 18.37 -12.22
C LEU A 15 -8.04 18.10 -11.89
N GLY A 16 -7.26 17.52 -12.80
CA GLY A 16 -5.83 17.28 -12.62
C GLY A 16 -5.00 18.58 -12.57
N VAL A 17 -5.29 19.54 -13.42
CA VAL A 17 -4.62 20.85 -13.45
C VAL A 17 -4.99 21.71 -12.24
N LEU A 18 -6.24 21.68 -11.79
CA LEU A 18 -6.66 22.37 -10.56
C LEU A 18 -5.99 21.79 -9.32
N PHE A 19 -5.78 20.46 -9.28
CA PHE A 19 -5.10 19.79 -8.18
C PHE A 19 -3.59 20.06 -8.18
N LEU A 20 -2.94 20.07 -9.35
CA LEU A 20 -1.51 20.43 -9.48
C LEU A 20 -1.23 21.90 -9.09
N ALA A 21 -2.15 22.80 -9.35
CA ALA A 21 -2.02 24.21 -8.95
C ALA A 21 -2.13 24.41 -7.43
N LEU A 22 -2.87 23.55 -6.71
CA LEU A 22 -3.01 23.58 -5.25
C LEU A 22 -1.81 23.01 -4.49
N VAL A 23 -0.94 22.25 -5.15
CA VAL A 23 0.24 21.59 -4.54
C VAL A 23 1.53 22.40 -4.72
N ALA A 24 1.53 23.48 -5.49
CA ALA A 24 2.73 24.23 -5.89
C ALA A 24 3.38 25.10 -4.80
N ASP A 25 2.78 25.28 -3.63
CA ASP A 25 3.29 26.13 -2.54
C ASP A 25 4.00 25.35 -1.43
N VAL A 26 4.94 24.45 -1.77
CA VAL A 26 5.79 23.81 -0.76
C VAL A 26 7.13 24.51 -0.67
N ALA A 27 7.37 25.18 0.45
CA ALA A 27 8.54 25.98 0.74
C ALA A 27 9.85 25.17 0.80
N TRP A 28 10.90 25.73 0.25
CA TRP A 28 12.27 25.20 0.28
C TRP A 28 12.90 25.42 1.68
N ALA A 29 13.22 24.32 2.36
CA ALA A 29 14.05 24.36 3.57
C ALA A 29 15.46 23.82 3.26
N ALA A 30 16.48 24.64 3.46
CA ALA A 30 17.87 24.26 3.30
C ALA A 30 18.37 23.49 4.55
N ASP A 31 19.01 22.35 4.34
CA ASP A 31 19.51 21.45 5.38
C ASP A 31 21.02 21.66 5.67
N ARG A 32 21.45 21.38 6.93
CA ARG A 32 22.82 21.57 7.41
C ARG A 32 23.74 20.43 6.98
N SER A 33 25.01 20.79 6.62
CA SER A 33 26.06 19.87 6.14
C SER A 33 26.49 18.80 7.15
N TYR A 34 26.75 17.55 6.64
CA TYR A 34 27.25 16.39 7.38
C TYR A 34 28.71 16.52 7.87
N GLY A 35 29.50 17.39 7.27
CA GLY A 35 30.88 17.67 7.67
C GLY A 35 31.06 18.00 9.14
N ASP A 36 30.03 18.55 9.78
CA ASP A 36 30.02 18.84 11.22
C ASP A 36 29.90 17.61 12.11
N ARG A 37 29.42 16.47 11.59
CA ARG A 37 29.28 15.22 12.36
C ARG A 37 30.57 14.41 12.49
N LEU A 38 31.41 14.46 11.47
CA LEU A 38 32.71 13.76 11.49
C LEU A 38 33.80 14.49 12.29
N VAL A 39 33.64 15.81 12.51
CA VAL A 39 34.63 16.62 13.23
C VAL A 39 34.43 16.53 14.76
N GLY A 40 33.28 16.01 15.24
CA GLY A 40 32.97 16.00 16.67
C GLY A 40 32.85 17.41 17.25
N ASP A 41 32.59 17.50 18.56
CA ASP A 41 32.57 18.77 19.27
C ASP A 41 33.98 19.40 19.23
N ARG A 42 34.15 20.47 18.44
CA ARG A 42 35.44 21.20 18.30
C ARG A 42 35.95 21.72 19.62
N ASN A 43 35.12 21.85 20.64
CA ASN A 43 35.50 22.33 21.97
C ASN A 43 35.81 21.18 22.95
N ALA A 44 35.61 19.93 22.57
CA ALA A 44 35.91 18.78 23.41
C ALA A 44 37.42 18.63 23.57
N LYS A 45 37.86 18.35 24.80
CA LYS A 45 39.28 18.13 25.12
C LYS A 45 39.74 16.78 24.59
N TRP A 46 40.97 16.79 24.07
CA TRP A 46 41.69 15.59 23.73
C TRP A 46 42.12 14.84 25.00
N GLN A 47 41.86 13.54 25.06
CA GLN A 47 42.40 12.63 26.08
C GLN A 47 43.26 11.59 25.38
N ILE A 48 44.50 11.46 25.80
CA ILE A 48 45.48 10.54 25.20
C ILE A 48 45.95 9.59 26.31
N THR A 49 45.94 8.31 26.02
CA THR A 49 46.50 7.24 26.85
C THR A 49 47.49 6.45 26.01
N ALA A 50 48.66 6.20 26.54
CA ALA A 50 49.75 5.43 25.89
C ALA A 50 50.67 4.83 26.95
N ASN A 51 51.50 3.83 26.59
CA ASN A 51 52.47 3.25 27.49
C ASN A 51 53.63 4.24 27.73
N LYS A 52 53.98 5.02 26.74
CA LYS A 52 55.02 6.06 26.83
C LYS A 52 54.59 7.29 26.04
N MET A 53 54.88 8.47 26.61
CA MET A 53 54.70 9.75 25.95
C MET A 53 55.93 10.59 26.09
N SER A 54 56.31 11.29 24.98
CA SER A 54 57.42 12.22 24.94
C SER A 54 57.04 13.50 24.17
N TYR A 55 57.66 14.59 24.51
CA TYR A 55 57.46 15.88 23.85
C TYR A 55 58.82 16.50 23.53
N ASP A 56 59.06 16.77 22.25
CA ASP A 56 60.20 17.53 21.78
C ASP A 56 59.75 19.00 21.60
N ARG A 57 60.32 19.87 22.45
CA ARG A 57 59.99 21.31 22.48
C ARG A 57 60.50 22.07 21.28
N ASP A 58 61.65 21.65 20.74
CA ASP A 58 62.29 22.35 19.64
C ASP A 58 61.54 22.11 18.31
N GLU A 59 61.04 20.87 18.11
CA GLU A 59 60.27 20.47 16.97
C GLU A 59 58.76 20.68 17.17
N GLY A 60 58.26 20.86 18.41
CA GLY A 60 56.86 20.93 18.77
C GLY A 60 56.14 19.60 18.54
N LEU A 61 56.87 18.49 18.74
CA LEU A 61 56.43 17.14 18.39
C LEU A 61 56.05 16.35 19.64
N TYR A 62 54.79 15.92 19.73
CA TYR A 62 54.31 14.93 20.70
C TYR A 62 54.39 13.55 20.07
N VAL A 63 54.92 12.59 20.80
CA VAL A 63 54.98 11.19 20.41
C VAL A 63 54.39 10.33 21.53
N ALA A 64 53.40 9.51 21.19
CA ALA A 64 52.80 8.52 22.04
C ALA A 64 53.10 7.11 21.49
N GLU A 65 53.65 6.21 22.31
CA GLU A 65 54.07 4.87 21.90
C GLU A 65 53.42 3.80 22.78
N GLY A 66 52.96 2.71 22.16
CA GLY A 66 52.37 1.50 22.78
C GLY A 66 50.93 1.72 23.21
N ASP A 67 50.04 0.91 22.67
CA ASP A 67 48.57 0.90 22.96
C ASP A 67 47.95 2.29 23.04
N VAL A 68 48.26 3.11 22.04
CA VAL A 68 47.78 4.50 22.01
C VAL A 68 46.28 4.56 21.79
N VAL A 69 45.57 5.25 22.69
CA VAL A 69 44.14 5.52 22.58
C VAL A 69 43.94 7.04 22.71
N ILE A 70 43.39 7.66 21.70
CA ILE A 70 43.08 9.10 21.67
C ILE A 70 41.55 9.24 21.56
N THR A 71 40.94 9.97 22.50
CA THR A 71 39.50 10.22 22.49
C THR A 71 39.17 11.71 22.43
N ARG A 72 38.11 12.04 21.68
CA ARG A 72 37.56 13.39 21.60
C ARG A 72 36.10 13.36 21.15
N GLY A 73 35.21 13.92 21.94
CA GLY A 73 33.83 14.16 21.52
C GLY A 73 33.08 12.94 20.92
N GLY A 74 33.32 11.72 21.45
CA GLY A 74 32.73 10.49 20.92
C GLY A 74 33.55 9.79 19.82
N GLN A 75 34.69 10.39 19.40
CA GLN A 75 35.64 9.76 18.48
C GLN A 75 36.72 9.00 19.27
N VAL A 76 37.13 7.85 18.77
CA VAL A 76 38.18 7.02 19.37
C VAL A 76 39.17 6.62 18.28
N LEU A 77 40.44 7.08 18.42
CA LEU A 77 41.55 6.64 17.59
C LEU A 77 42.43 5.69 18.39
N LYS A 78 42.70 4.52 17.84
CA LYS A 78 43.67 3.52 18.40
C LYS A 78 44.81 3.34 17.41
N ALA A 79 46.04 3.20 17.91
CA ALA A 79 47.22 2.94 17.09
C ALA A 79 48.35 2.37 17.96
N ASN A 80 49.40 1.81 17.34
CA ASN A 80 50.60 1.39 18.06
C ASN A 80 51.47 2.60 18.41
N GLU A 81 51.50 3.60 17.54
CA GLU A 81 52.19 4.84 17.73
C GLU A 81 51.38 6.00 17.15
N ALA A 82 51.40 7.19 17.81
CA ALA A 82 50.80 8.40 17.31
C ALA A 82 51.79 9.57 17.52
N ARG A 83 51.93 10.39 16.47
CA ARG A 83 52.76 11.59 16.47
C ARG A 83 51.90 12.81 16.14
N TYR A 84 52.04 13.87 16.89
CA TYR A 84 51.35 15.16 16.63
C TYR A 84 52.37 16.31 16.63
N ASN A 85 52.43 17.03 15.54
CA ASN A 85 53.23 18.24 15.43
C ASN A 85 52.35 19.48 15.61
N GLU A 86 52.59 20.18 16.72
CA GLU A 86 51.79 21.35 17.11
C GLU A 86 51.98 22.55 16.16
N LYS A 87 53.18 22.69 15.55
CA LYS A 87 53.48 23.81 14.66
C LYS A 87 52.80 23.66 13.29
N THR A 88 52.67 22.44 12.79
CA THR A 88 52.13 22.14 11.46
C THR A 88 50.68 21.67 11.50
N GLY A 89 50.19 21.20 12.64
CA GLY A 89 48.87 20.55 12.77
C GLY A 89 48.80 19.13 12.21
N MET A 90 49.95 18.54 11.86
CA MET A 90 50.02 17.20 11.31
C MET A 90 49.92 16.12 12.40
N VAL A 91 49.07 15.16 12.17
CA VAL A 91 48.90 13.93 12.99
C VAL A 91 49.30 12.73 12.13
N GLU A 92 50.16 11.87 12.68
CA GLU A 92 50.54 10.59 12.09
C GLU A 92 50.23 9.48 13.08
N ALA A 93 49.46 8.45 12.64
CA ALA A 93 49.18 7.26 13.39
C ALA A 93 49.72 6.04 12.62
N ILE A 94 50.42 5.15 13.33
CA ILE A 94 51.16 4.02 12.73
C ILE A 94 50.81 2.74 13.47
N GLY A 95 50.57 1.67 12.71
CA GLY A 95 50.35 0.30 13.20
C GLY A 95 48.96 0.11 13.76
N ASP A 96 48.22 -0.77 13.12
CA ASP A 96 46.83 -1.19 13.50
C ASP A 96 45.90 0.00 13.79
N VAL A 97 46.00 1.04 12.95
CA VAL A 97 45.21 2.26 13.11
C VAL A 97 43.70 1.94 13.00
N VAL A 98 42.93 2.29 14.01
CA VAL A 98 41.47 2.19 14.03
C VAL A 98 40.89 3.52 14.49
N LEU A 99 40.12 4.17 13.65
CA LEU A 99 39.33 5.36 13.99
C LEU A 99 37.86 5.02 13.99
N GLU A 100 37.21 5.19 15.13
CA GLU A 100 35.77 5.02 15.30
C GLU A 100 35.10 6.37 15.50
N THR A 101 34.07 6.66 14.71
CA THR A 101 33.30 7.90 14.82
C THR A 101 31.84 7.66 14.43
N ASN A 102 30.90 7.98 15.31
CA ASN A 102 29.45 7.81 15.09
C ASN A 102 29.01 6.41 14.56
N GLY A 103 29.85 5.39 14.79
CA GLY A 103 29.63 4.02 14.32
C GLY A 103 30.30 3.68 12.99
N ASP A 104 30.87 4.66 12.28
CA ASP A 104 31.76 4.43 11.15
C ASP A 104 33.13 4.01 11.66
N ILE A 105 33.80 3.12 10.93
CA ILE A 105 35.10 2.56 11.32
C ILE A 105 36.07 2.73 10.15
N VAL A 106 37.17 3.40 10.41
CA VAL A 106 38.31 3.50 9.48
C VAL A 106 39.46 2.66 10.03
N ARG A 107 39.99 1.74 9.25
CA ARG A 107 41.18 0.93 9.56
C ARG A 107 42.27 1.19 8.55
N ALA A 108 43.52 1.30 8.98
CA ALA A 108 44.67 1.49 8.10
C ALA A 108 45.96 0.95 8.74
N ALA A 109 46.97 0.65 7.92
CA ALA A 109 48.32 0.37 8.42
C ALA A 109 49.00 1.63 8.91
N LYS A 110 48.70 2.76 8.23
CA LYS A 110 49.22 4.11 8.55
C LYS A 110 48.19 5.15 8.17
N ALA A 111 48.04 6.19 8.98
CA ALA A 111 47.18 7.33 8.73
C ALA A 111 47.97 8.63 8.98
N VAL A 112 47.91 9.57 8.05
CA VAL A 112 48.51 10.90 8.17
C VAL A 112 47.43 11.93 7.88
N PHE A 113 47.19 12.84 8.81
CA PHE A 113 46.13 13.86 8.70
C PHE A 113 46.67 15.24 9.01
N ASP A 114 46.25 16.21 8.24
CA ASP A 114 46.38 17.63 8.56
C ASP A 114 45.05 18.11 9.19
N LEU A 115 45.13 18.44 10.48
CA LEU A 115 43.96 18.90 11.24
C LEU A 115 43.48 20.28 10.79
N ASN A 116 44.31 21.09 10.15
CA ASN A 116 43.98 22.43 9.70
C ASN A 116 43.17 22.40 8.41
N SER A 117 43.67 21.63 7.42
CA SER A 117 43.00 21.45 6.11
C SER A 117 41.92 20.37 6.10
N GLN A 118 41.87 19.51 7.13
CA GLN A 118 41.01 18.31 7.22
C GLN A 118 41.24 17.30 6.07
N THR A 119 42.46 17.30 5.54
CA THR A 119 42.90 16.33 4.52
C THR A 119 43.84 15.30 5.11
N GLY A 120 44.04 14.18 4.40
CA GLY A 120 44.93 13.15 4.89
C GLY A 120 45.10 11.98 3.94
N LYS A 121 46.02 11.07 4.31
CA LYS A 121 46.32 9.87 3.54
C LYS A 121 46.28 8.65 4.43
N LEU A 122 45.63 7.57 3.92
CA LEU A 122 45.57 6.25 4.56
C LEU A 122 46.30 5.25 3.67
N THR A 123 47.19 4.46 4.24
CA THR A 123 47.86 3.36 3.54
C THR A 123 47.21 2.04 3.94
N LYS A 124 46.83 1.20 2.95
CA LYS A 124 46.07 -0.02 3.13
C LYS A 124 44.80 0.24 3.94
N GLY A 125 44.01 1.21 3.46
CA GLY A 125 42.81 1.68 4.15
C GLY A 125 41.59 0.78 3.90
N ARG A 126 40.74 0.64 4.93
CA ARG A 126 39.40 0.07 4.83
C ARG A 126 38.45 0.96 5.64
N ILE A 127 37.41 1.50 5.00
CA ILE A 127 36.36 2.31 5.61
C ILE A 127 35.09 1.46 5.66
N PHE A 128 34.43 1.42 6.80
CA PHE A 128 33.09 0.88 6.96
C PHE A 128 32.15 2.01 7.30
N LEU A 129 31.17 2.26 6.43
CA LEU A 129 30.06 3.20 6.62
C LEU A 129 28.88 2.42 7.20
N ARG A 130 28.59 2.65 8.47
CA ARG A 130 27.59 1.86 9.23
C ARG A 130 26.18 2.00 8.66
N GLU A 131 25.77 3.22 8.35
CA GLU A 131 24.39 3.51 7.93
C GLU A 131 24.05 2.84 6.59
N ASN A 132 25.00 2.77 5.66
CA ASN A 132 24.84 2.13 4.36
C ASN A 132 25.33 0.68 4.34
N HIS A 133 25.89 0.23 5.45
CA HIS A 133 26.57 -1.09 5.55
C HIS A 133 27.53 -1.31 4.37
N CYS A 134 28.37 -0.30 4.08
CA CYS A 134 29.24 -0.26 2.92
C CYS A 134 30.71 -0.29 3.32
N TYR A 135 31.46 -1.18 2.71
CA TYR A 135 32.92 -1.30 2.86
C TYR A 135 33.61 -0.71 1.62
N ILE A 136 34.61 0.11 1.87
CA ILE A 136 35.44 0.71 0.86
C ILE A 136 36.88 0.41 1.24
N SER A 137 37.68 -0.17 0.36
CA SER A 137 39.06 -0.51 0.63
C SER A 137 39.97 -0.20 -0.57
N GLY A 138 41.23 0.04 -0.27
CA GLY A 138 42.26 0.28 -1.28
C GLY A 138 43.64 0.44 -0.66
N ASP A 139 44.68 0.31 -1.49
CA ASP A 139 46.08 0.43 -1.05
C ASP A 139 46.44 1.88 -0.70
N ASP A 140 45.98 2.84 -1.51
CA ASP A 140 46.18 4.27 -1.31
C ASP A 140 44.82 4.97 -1.28
N MET A 141 44.49 5.55 -0.13
CA MET A 141 43.31 6.36 0.05
C MET A 141 43.69 7.76 0.48
N GLU A 142 43.11 8.76 -0.15
CA GLU A 142 43.37 10.15 0.12
C GLU A 142 42.07 10.87 0.49
N LYS A 143 42.06 11.52 1.63
CA LYS A 143 40.99 12.42 2.03
C LYS A 143 41.35 13.81 1.47
N THR A 144 40.68 14.21 0.39
CA THR A 144 40.98 15.45 -0.36
C THR A 144 40.19 16.66 0.13
N GLY A 145 39.20 16.45 0.97
CA GLY A 145 38.35 17.47 1.55
C GLY A 145 37.64 17.02 2.83
N PRO A 146 36.81 17.86 3.42
CA PRO A 146 36.06 17.50 4.65
C PRO A 146 35.31 16.20 4.53
N ASP A 147 34.69 15.94 3.37
CA ASP A 147 33.77 14.82 3.16
C ASP A 147 34.14 13.95 1.93
N THR A 148 35.29 14.23 1.27
CA THR A 148 35.66 13.55 0.02
C THR A 148 36.89 12.66 0.21
N TYR A 149 36.78 11.42 -0.25
CA TYR A 149 37.80 10.42 -0.27
C TYR A 149 38.03 9.93 -1.70
N VAL A 150 39.31 9.83 -2.10
CA VAL A 150 39.74 9.26 -3.38
C VAL A 150 40.55 8.00 -3.10
N VAL A 151 40.19 6.89 -3.71
CA VAL A 151 40.80 5.57 -3.52
C VAL A 151 41.29 5.06 -4.85
N LYS A 152 42.62 4.90 -5.00
CA LYS A 152 43.22 4.28 -6.18
C LYS A 152 43.16 2.77 -6.07
N GLY A 153 42.76 2.11 -7.17
CA GLY A 153 42.52 0.66 -7.14
C GLY A 153 41.43 0.25 -6.15
N GLY A 154 40.39 1.10 -6.04
CA GLY A 154 39.36 0.97 -5.00
C GLY A 154 38.45 -0.23 -5.20
N HIS A 155 37.97 -0.75 -4.07
CA HIS A 155 37.04 -1.88 -3.96
C HIS A 155 35.88 -1.50 -3.05
N VAL A 156 34.65 -1.62 -3.54
CA VAL A 156 33.41 -1.26 -2.84
C VAL A 156 32.49 -2.48 -2.74
N THR A 157 31.93 -2.75 -1.56
CA THR A 157 30.95 -3.81 -1.34
C THR A 157 30.07 -3.50 -0.13
N THR A 158 28.88 -4.07 -0.07
CA THR A 158 28.02 -4.08 1.14
C THR A 158 28.02 -5.44 1.83
N CYS A 159 28.83 -6.37 1.37
CA CYS A 159 28.96 -7.69 1.95
C CYS A 159 29.99 -7.72 3.09
N ASP A 160 29.64 -8.41 4.18
CA ASP A 160 30.59 -8.69 5.26
C ASP A 160 31.65 -9.71 4.85
N GLY A 161 32.78 -9.68 5.55
CA GLY A 161 33.87 -10.63 5.39
C GLY A 161 34.90 -10.24 4.33
N ASP A 162 35.88 -11.14 4.14
CA ASP A 162 37.01 -10.88 3.24
C ASP A 162 36.78 -11.36 1.80
N LYS A 163 35.77 -12.18 1.59
CA LYS A 163 35.32 -12.67 0.29
C LYS A 163 33.87 -12.29 0.05
N PRO A 164 33.60 -11.06 -0.39
CA PRO A 164 32.25 -10.59 -0.61
C PRO A 164 31.60 -11.35 -1.77
N ASP A 165 30.28 -11.60 -1.64
CA ASP A 165 29.50 -12.22 -2.72
C ASP A 165 29.47 -11.34 -3.97
N TRP A 166 29.49 -10.02 -3.80
CA TRP A 166 29.63 -9.06 -4.90
C TRP A 166 30.52 -7.89 -4.52
N SER A 167 31.18 -7.30 -5.51
CA SER A 167 31.97 -6.09 -5.35
C SER A 167 32.05 -5.28 -6.64
N ILE A 168 32.33 -4.01 -6.50
CA ILE A 168 32.71 -3.12 -7.59
C ILE A 168 34.17 -2.73 -7.39
N THR A 169 35.01 -3.03 -8.36
CA THR A 169 36.41 -2.60 -8.37
C THR A 169 36.63 -1.57 -9.47
N GLY A 170 37.50 -0.59 -9.24
CA GLY A 170 37.78 0.44 -10.22
C GLY A 170 39.18 0.97 -10.12
N SER A 171 39.66 1.62 -11.19
CA SER A 171 40.97 2.28 -11.19
C SER A 171 41.04 3.43 -10.20
N GLU A 172 39.93 4.11 -10.00
CA GLU A 172 39.74 5.20 -9.04
C GLU A 172 38.30 5.19 -8.53
N VAL A 173 38.15 5.24 -7.22
CA VAL A 173 36.86 5.38 -6.52
C VAL A 173 36.91 6.71 -5.78
N GLU A 174 36.06 7.64 -6.15
CA GLU A 174 35.86 8.90 -5.42
C GLU A 174 34.54 8.85 -4.67
N ILE A 175 34.54 9.21 -3.40
CA ILE A 175 33.36 9.14 -2.53
C ILE A 175 33.23 10.46 -1.80
N THR A 176 32.13 11.14 -2.03
CA THR A 176 31.69 12.25 -1.18
C THR A 176 30.66 11.69 -0.20
N VAL A 177 31.02 11.68 1.07
CA VAL A 177 30.11 11.24 2.15
C VAL A 177 28.88 12.13 2.12
N GLU A 178 27.68 11.54 2.25
CA GLU A 178 26.40 12.22 2.01
C GLU A 178 26.20 12.75 0.56
N GLY A 179 27.03 12.31 -0.37
CA GLY A 179 26.94 12.60 -1.80
C GLY A 179 26.86 11.33 -2.64
N TYR A 180 27.60 11.35 -3.74
CA TYR A 180 27.76 10.21 -4.64
C TYR A 180 29.14 9.59 -4.48
N GLY A 181 29.18 8.26 -4.66
CA GLY A 181 30.42 7.57 -4.99
C GLY A 181 30.51 7.40 -6.51
N THR A 182 31.69 7.64 -7.07
CA THR A 182 32.00 7.42 -8.48
C THR A 182 33.11 6.38 -8.62
N VAL A 183 33.01 5.54 -9.64
CA VAL A 183 34.01 4.52 -9.95
C VAL A 183 34.41 4.66 -11.42
N LYS A 184 35.68 4.94 -11.68
CA LYS A 184 36.26 4.94 -13.04
C LYS A 184 36.71 3.53 -13.38
N ASN A 185 36.41 3.09 -14.62
CA ASN A 185 36.70 1.73 -15.11
C ASN A 185 36.15 0.67 -14.16
N ALA A 186 34.86 0.81 -13.84
CA ALA A 186 34.17 -0.04 -12.88
C ALA A 186 33.99 -1.46 -13.43
N VAL A 187 34.43 -2.45 -12.66
CA VAL A 187 34.18 -3.87 -12.90
C VAL A 187 33.32 -4.41 -11.79
N PHE A 188 32.10 -4.79 -12.12
CA PHE A 188 31.23 -5.51 -11.19
C PHE A 188 31.67 -6.97 -11.14
N ARG A 189 31.91 -7.47 -9.94
CA ARG A 189 32.35 -8.84 -9.68
C ARG A 189 31.32 -9.59 -8.86
N ILE A 190 31.10 -10.84 -9.24
CA ILE A 190 30.37 -11.81 -8.42
C ILE A 190 31.44 -12.73 -7.83
N ARG A 191 31.69 -12.59 -6.52
CA ARG A 191 32.90 -13.11 -5.86
C ARG A 191 34.13 -12.58 -6.59
N ASP A 192 34.98 -13.43 -7.10
CA ASP A 192 36.22 -13.04 -7.80
C ASP A 192 36.05 -12.95 -9.33
N LEU A 193 34.87 -13.34 -9.88
CA LEU A 193 34.64 -13.39 -11.32
C LEU A 193 34.11 -12.05 -11.83
N PRO A 194 34.72 -11.41 -12.85
CA PRO A 194 34.19 -10.22 -13.47
C PRO A 194 32.91 -10.56 -14.25
N ALA A 195 31.81 -9.89 -13.90
CA ALA A 195 30.50 -10.09 -14.52
C ALA A 195 30.24 -9.07 -15.63
N PHE A 196 30.51 -7.80 -15.40
CA PHE A 196 30.39 -6.75 -16.43
C PHE A 196 31.29 -5.55 -16.14
N PHE A 197 31.57 -4.76 -17.17
CA PHE A 197 32.40 -3.58 -17.14
C PHE A 197 31.61 -2.35 -17.52
N LEU A 198 31.83 -1.25 -16.78
CA LEU A 198 31.32 0.08 -17.08
C LEU A 198 32.50 1.07 -17.07
N PRO A 199 32.64 1.93 -18.09
CA PRO A 199 33.70 2.98 -18.09
C PRO A 199 33.58 3.89 -16.87
N TYR A 200 32.35 4.11 -16.41
CA TYR A 200 32.05 4.97 -15.28
C TYR A 200 30.79 4.44 -14.56
N ALA A 201 30.83 4.31 -13.24
CA ALA A 201 29.69 3.93 -12.41
C ALA A 201 29.47 4.97 -11.32
N LEU A 202 28.21 5.18 -10.97
CA LEU A 202 27.77 6.02 -9.86
C LEU A 202 27.02 5.15 -8.87
N PHE A 203 27.27 5.37 -7.58
CA PHE A 203 26.50 4.73 -6.51
C PHE A 203 26.20 5.74 -5.39
N PRO A 204 25.07 5.62 -4.69
CA PRO A 204 24.76 6.51 -3.58
C PRO A 204 25.68 6.21 -2.38
N ALA A 205 26.37 7.23 -1.89
CA ALA A 205 27.18 7.20 -0.67
C ALA A 205 26.47 7.91 0.50
N LYS A 206 25.13 8.00 0.42
CA LYS A 206 24.27 8.76 1.32
C LYS A 206 23.21 7.86 1.94
N THR A 207 22.82 8.21 3.16
CA THR A 207 21.66 7.62 3.84
C THR A 207 20.33 8.18 3.35
N LYS A 208 20.36 9.42 2.84
CA LYS A 208 19.21 10.09 2.23
C LYS A 208 18.98 9.61 0.79
N ARG A 209 17.73 9.71 0.33
CA ARG A 209 17.36 9.36 -1.06
C ARG A 209 18.19 10.15 -2.07
N GLN A 210 18.72 9.47 -3.08
CA GLN A 210 19.48 10.08 -4.17
C GLN A 210 18.99 9.64 -5.54
N SER A 211 19.10 10.55 -6.51
CA SER A 211 18.82 10.25 -7.92
C SER A 211 19.81 9.24 -8.48
N GLY A 212 19.38 8.38 -9.39
CA GLY A 212 20.25 7.39 -10.03
C GLY A 212 19.49 6.33 -10.80
N VAL A 213 20.23 5.52 -11.54
CA VAL A 213 19.70 4.36 -12.24
C VAL A 213 19.55 3.24 -11.21
N LEU A 214 18.36 2.68 -11.14
CA LEU A 214 18.07 1.55 -10.26
C LEU A 214 18.44 0.23 -10.96
N LEU A 215 18.48 -0.87 -10.18
CA LEU A 215 18.80 -2.17 -10.75
C LEU A 215 17.77 -2.54 -11.82
N PRO A 216 18.23 -2.98 -13.01
CA PRO A 216 17.33 -3.42 -14.05
C PRO A 216 16.64 -4.73 -13.66
N ALA A 217 15.42 -4.93 -14.18
CA ALA A 217 14.74 -6.21 -14.13
C ALA A 217 14.70 -6.82 -15.52
N VAL A 218 14.72 -8.15 -15.57
CA VAL A 218 14.66 -8.91 -16.81
C VAL A 218 13.60 -9.99 -16.72
N GLY A 219 12.96 -10.29 -17.82
CA GLY A 219 11.93 -11.31 -17.85
C GLY A 219 11.59 -11.79 -19.25
N TYR A 220 10.63 -12.68 -19.29
CA TYR A 220 10.02 -13.21 -20.50
C TYR A 220 8.53 -13.40 -20.29
N SER A 221 7.74 -13.08 -21.29
CA SER A 221 6.31 -13.36 -21.32
C SER A 221 5.94 -13.93 -22.68
N SER A 222 4.98 -14.85 -22.72
CA SER A 222 4.49 -15.44 -23.97
C SER A 222 3.92 -14.40 -24.94
N ARG A 223 3.45 -13.25 -24.42
CA ARG A 223 2.85 -12.15 -25.21
C ARG A 223 3.81 -11.02 -25.53
N ASN A 224 4.73 -10.72 -24.63
CA ASN A 224 5.59 -9.53 -24.74
C ASN A 224 7.02 -9.89 -25.16
N GLY A 225 7.35 -11.20 -25.24
CA GLY A 225 8.69 -11.67 -25.54
C GLY A 225 9.67 -11.40 -24.39
N VAL A 226 10.92 -11.15 -24.72
CA VAL A 226 11.95 -10.74 -23.75
C VAL A 226 11.67 -9.32 -23.27
N GLN A 227 11.79 -9.12 -21.97
CA GLN A 227 11.52 -7.87 -21.30
C GLN A 227 12.76 -7.40 -20.53
N VAL A 228 13.13 -6.14 -20.71
CA VAL A 228 14.20 -5.48 -19.95
C VAL A 228 13.66 -4.14 -19.48
N GLU A 229 13.68 -3.91 -18.19
CA GLU A 229 13.26 -2.64 -17.60
C GLU A 229 14.41 -1.96 -16.86
N VAL A 230 14.60 -0.69 -17.12
CA VAL A 230 15.60 0.16 -16.48
C VAL A 230 14.89 1.33 -15.80
N PRO A 231 14.76 1.31 -14.47
CA PRO A 231 14.20 2.43 -13.73
C PRO A 231 15.26 3.52 -13.50
N ILE A 232 14.86 4.79 -13.68
CA ILE A 232 15.68 5.98 -13.41
C ILE A 232 14.97 6.77 -12.32
N TYR A 233 15.54 6.76 -11.13
CA TYR A 233 14.98 7.41 -9.95
C TYR A 233 15.49 8.85 -9.83
N TRP A 234 14.60 9.79 -9.57
CA TRP A 234 14.89 11.20 -9.35
C TRP A 234 14.40 11.64 -7.97
N ALA A 235 15.34 11.86 -7.05
CA ALA A 235 15.07 12.47 -5.76
C ALA A 235 14.95 13.99 -5.96
N ILE A 236 13.72 14.50 -6.04
CA ILE A 236 13.44 15.91 -6.27
C ILE A 236 13.69 16.70 -4.98
N SER A 237 13.19 16.18 -3.85
CA SER A 237 13.38 16.71 -2.51
C SER A 237 13.19 15.60 -1.47
N ASP A 238 13.33 15.93 -0.19
CA ASP A 238 13.05 14.98 0.89
C ASP A 238 11.58 14.53 0.93
N GLN A 239 10.69 15.34 0.37
CA GLN A 239 9.25 15.12 0.35
C GLN A 239 8.71 14.64 -1.01
N MET A 240 9.50 14.72 -2.09
CA MET A 240 9.06 14.42 -3.45
C MET A 240 10.09 13.59 -4.19
N ASP A 241 9.63 12.63 -4.94
CA ASP A 241 10.45 11.85 -5.87
C ASP A 241 9.69 11.49 -7.14
N ALA A 242 10.44 11.16 -8.17
CA ALA A 242 9.91 10.61 -9.41
C ALA A 242 10.76 9.42 -9.87
N THR A 243 10.15 8.51 -10.63
CA THR A 243 10.86 7.42 -11.29
C THR A 243 10.37 7.31 -12.71
N PHE A 244 11.31 7.34 -13.64
CA PHE A 244 11.09 7.04 -15.05
C PHE A 244 11.47 5.58 -15.29
N TYR A 245 10.70 4.91 -16.09
CA TYR A 245 10.86 3.49 -16.37
C TYR A 245 10.90 3.29 -17.88
N GLU A 246 12.04 2.85 -18.37
CA GLU A 246 12.20 2.46 -19.77
C GLU A 246 12.13 0.93 -19.85
N GLN A 247 11.06 0.41 -20.41
CA GLN A 247 10.83 -1.02 -20.54
C GLN A 247 10.81 -1.44 -22.02
N TYR A 248 11.80 -2.21 -22.42
CA TYR A 248 11.84 -2.83 -23.75
C TYR A 248 11.12 -4.17 -23.73
N LEU A 249 10.16 -4.33 -24.63
CA LEU A 249 9.38 -5.54 -24.87
C LEU A 249 9.65 -5.99 -26.30
N SER A 250 10.32 -7.14 -26.52
CA SER A 250 10.80 -7.53 -27.87
C SER A 250 9.69 -7.63 -28.90
N GLU A 251 8.50 -8.13 -28.50
CA GLU A 251 7.34 -8.31 -29.39
C GLU A 251 6.46 -7.06 -29.50
N ARG A 252 6.53 -6.13 -28.53
CA ARG A 252 5.60 -4.99 -28.43
C ARG A 252 6.24 -3.64 -28.73
N GLY A 253 7.48 -3.43 -28.32
CA GLY A 253 8.19 -2.17 -28.48
C GLY A 253 8.68 -1.58 -27.16
N LEU A 254 8.81 -0.25 -27.09
CA LEU A 254 9.29 0.46 -25.93
C LEU A 254 8.09 1.02 -25.13
N MET A 255 7.92 0.53 -23.91
CA MET A 255 6.95 1.07 -22.96
C MET A 255 7.65 2.03 -22.03
N GLN A 256 7.11 3.23 -21.90
CA GLN A 256 7.61 4.27 -21.00
C GLN A 256 6.68 4.40 -19.82
N GLY A 257 7.24 4.40 -18.62
CA GLY A 257 6.51 4.57 -17.37
C GLY A 257 7.01 5.78 -16.60
N PHE A 258 6.12 6.42 -15.89
CA PHE A 258 6.41 7.54 -15.00
C PHE A 258 5.66 7.37 -13.68
N GLU A 259 6.38 7.47 -12.57
CA GLU A 259 5.82 7.52 -11.22
C GLU A 259 6.25 8.80 -10.53
N TYR A 260 5.32 9.51 -9.92
CA TYR A 260 5.59 10.67 -9.09
C TYR A 260 4.95 10.47 -7.73
N ARG A 261 5.72 10.69 -6.66
CA ARG A 261 5.26 10.58 -5.27
C ARG A 261 5.60 11.82 -4.49
N TYR A 262 4.68 12.20 -3.61
CA TYR A 262 4.94 13.27 -2.63
C TYR A 262 4.34 12.92 -1.27
N VAL A 263 4.97 13.45 -0.21
CA VAL A 263 4.50 13.42 1.18
C VAL A 263 4.79 14.81 1.76
N ALA A 264 3.77 15.66 1.82
CA ALA A 264 3.90 17.00 2.39
C ALA A 264 3.77 16.98 3.92
N GLU A 265 2.84 16.16 4.43
CA GLU A 265 2.56 15.90 5.84
C GLU A 265 2.05 14.46 5.96
N ASP A 266 1.90 13.93 7.18
CA ASP A 266 1.45 12.54 7.41
C ASP A 266 0.14 12.19 6.68
N GLU A 267 -0.79 13.14 6.59
CA GLU A 267 -2.07 12.97 5.91
C GLU A 267 -2.14 13.57 4.51
N SER A 268 -1.09 14.32 4.09
CA SER A 268 -1.01 14.95 2.76
C SER A 268 0.04 14.26 1.90
N LYS A 269 -0.40 13.31 1.08
CA LYS A 269 0.46 12.47 0.25
C LYS A 269 -0.22 12.05 -1.05
N GLY A 270 0.57 11.74 -2.06
CA GLY A 270 0.08 11.26 -3.33
C GLY A 270 1.06 10.37 -4.09
N ASN A 271 0.49 9.51 -4.93
CA ASN A 271 1.20 8.68 -5.88
C ASN A 271 0.47 8.73 -7.23
N PHE A 272 1.18 9.15 -8.27
CA PHE A 272 0.72 9.24 -9.66
C PHE A 272 1.57 8.31 -10.51
N LEU A 273 0.93 7.55 -11.37
CA LEU A 273 1.56 6.57 -12.23
C LEU A 273 0.95 6.65 -13.62
N PHE A 274 1.80 6.66 -14.62
CA PHE A 274 1.40 6.68 -16.02
C PHE A 274 2.33 5.79 -16.84
N ASP A 275 1.75 4.89 -17.62
CA ASP A 275 2.47 4.06 -18.58
C ASP A 275 1.93 4.32 -19.97
N ILE A 276 2.79 4.31 -20.97
CA ILE A 276 2.43 4.45 -22.38
C ILE A 276 3.31 3.57 -23.26
N LEU A 277 2.69 2.95 -24.23
CA LEU A 277 3.33 2.10 -25.22
C LEU A 277 2.73 2.40 -26.61
N GLN A 278 3.60 2.62 -27.60
CA GLN A 278 3.21 2.47 -28.99
C GLN A 278 3.39 1.01 -29.35
N ASP A 279 2.29 0.25 -29.32
CA ASP A 279 2.29 -1.20 -29.46
C ASP A 279 2.48 -1.60 -30.93
N LYS A 280 3.46 -2.45 -31.23
CA LYS A 280 3.67 -3.01 -32.57
C LYS A 280 2.51 -3.94 -33.00
N ILE A 281 1.82 -4.53 -32.02
CA ILE A 281 0.61 -5.32 -32.23
C ILE A 281 -0.60 -4.40 -31.98
N GLY A 282 -0.89 -3.52 -32.92
CA GLY A 282 -1.96 -2.52 -32.76
C GLY A 282 -3.34 -3.12 -32.83
N GLU A 283 -3.68 -3.70 -33.97
CA GLU A 283 -4.99 -4.32 -34.21
C GLU A 283 -4.99 -5.79 -33.77
N LYS A 284 -6.08 -6.19 -33.13
CA LYS A 284 -6.28 -7.55 -32.67
C LYS A 284 -6.93 -8.38 -33.75
N ASP A 285 -6.31 -9.52 -34.12
CA ASP A 285 -6.89 -10.50 -35.01
C ASP A 285 -7.88 -11.42 -34.27
N LEU A 286 -9.17 -11.14 -34.40
CA LEU A 286 -10.24 -11.92 -33.79
C LEU A 286 -10.42 -13.32 -34.44
N THR A 287 -9.64 -13.68 -35.46
CA THR A 287 -9.62 -15.02 -35.99
C THR A 287 -8.50 -15.89 -35.39
N ASP A 288 -7.54 -15.28 -34.72
CA ASP A 288 -6.46 -15.96 -34.02
C ASP A 288 -6.97 -16.50 -32.66
N PRO A 289 -6.92 -17.82 -32.42
CA PRO A 289 -7.33 -18.40 -31.14
C PRO A 289 -6.56 -17.84 -29.95
N ASP A 290 -5.27 -17.55 -30.08
CA ASP A 290 -4.42 -17.02 -29.03
C ASP A 290 -4.81 -15.59 -28.65
N GLU A 291 -5.30 -14.78 -29.59
CA GLU A 291 -5.84 -13.46 -29.35
C GLU A 291 -7.23 -13.51 -28.70
N LEU A 292 -8.07 -14.47 -29.12
CA LEU A 292 -9.38 -14.68 -28.50
C LEU A 292 -9.30 -15.18 -27.07
N ASP A 293 -8.26 -15.94 -26.71
CA ASP A 293 -8.01 -16.40 -25.33
C ASP A 293 -7.75 -15.24 -24.36
N VAL A 294 -7.21 -14.12 -24.84
CA VAL A 294 -7.06 -12.91 -24.01
C VAL A 294 -8.42 -12.29 -23.71
N SER A 295 -9.18 -11.99 -24.75
CA SER A 295 -10.58 -11.56 -24.64
C SER A 295 -11.26 -11.63 -26.02
N PRO A 296 -12.58 -11.78 -26.09
CA PRO A 296 -13.33 -11.73 -27.35
C PRO A 296 -13.56 -10.30 -27.88
N LEU A 297 -13.02 -9.27 -27.19
CA LEU A 297 -13.28 -7.88 -27.52
C LEU A 297 -12.32 -7.37 -28.60
N PRO A 298 -12.79 -6.56 -29.56
CA PRO A 298 -11.93 -5.92 -30.54
C PRO A 298 -11.02 -4.88 -29.89
N ARG A 299 -9.82 -4.75 -30.41
CA ARG A 299 -8.87 -3.69 -30.10
C ARG A 299 -8.30 -3.14 -31.40
N THR A 300 -8.34 -1.84 -31.55
CA THR A 300 -7.87 -1.14 -32.77
C THR A 300 -6.86 -0.02 -32.46
N ASN A 301 -6.51 0.18 -31.18
CA ASN A 301 -5.61 1.24 -30.76
C ASN A 301 -4.17 0.73 -30.66
N GLU A 302 -3.26 1.37 -31.39
CA GLU A 302 -1.82 1.13 -31.28
C GLU A 302 -1.21 1.82 -30.05
N THR A 303 -1.77 2.94 -29.61
CA THR A 303 -1.30 3.65 -28.43
C THR A 303 -2.00 3.13 -27.18
N ARG A 304 -1.24 2.43 -26.35
CA ARG A 304 -1.76 1.81 -25.13
C ARG A 304 -1.21 2.51 -23.91
N TYR A 305 -2.07 2.77 -22.92
CA TYR A 305 -1.70 3.52 -21.72
C TYR A 305 -2.53 3.13 -20.51
N TRP A 306 -1.98 3.41 -19.34
CA TRP A 306 -2.68 3.30 -18.07
C TRP A 306 -2.27 4.44 -17.12
N LEU A 307 -3.23 5.32 -16.81
CA LEU A 307 -3.10 6.38 -15.83
C LEU A 307 -3.79 5.98 -14.53
N ARG A 308 -3.07 6.05 -13.43
CA ARG A 308 -3.60 5.75 -12.11
C ARG A 308 -3.00 6.63 -11.04
N SER A 309 -3.81 7.00 -10.03
CA SER A 309 -3.32 7.73 -8.88
C SER A 309 -4.13 7.45 -7.63
N ARG A 310 -3.52 7.70 -6.49
CA ARG A 310 -4.17 7.80 -5.18
C ARG A 310 -3.56 8.99 -4.45
N THR A 311 -4.41 9.89 -3.98
CA THR A 311 -3.97 11.04 -3.20
C THR A 311 -4.84 11.26 -1.98
N ASN A 312 -4.24 11.76 -0.93
CA ASN A 312 -4.90 12.35 0.22
C ASN A 312 -4.31 13.75 0.40
N GLN A 313 -5.14 14.74 0.63
CA GLN A 313 -4.71 16.12 0.83
C GLN A 313 -5.53 16.77 1.92
N GLN A 314 -4.86 17.33 2.92
CA GLN A 314 -5.48 18.20 3.89
C GLN A 314 -5.63 19.61 3.26
N LEU A 315 -6.85 20.12 3.29
CA LEU A 315 -7.19 21.47 2.83
C LEU A 315 -7.55 22.35 4.02
N PRO A 316 -7.55 23.67 3.87
CA PRO A 316 -8.05 24.60 4.90
C PRO A 316 -9.44 24.23 5.39
N LEU A 317 -9.80 24.69 6.59
CA LEU A 317 -11.10 24.44 7.23
C LEU A 317 -11.37 22.97 7.62
N GLY A 318 -10.32 22.12 7.67
CA GLY A 318 -10.45 20.71 8.02
C GLY A 318 -11.09 19.84 6.94
N VAL A 319 -11.04 20.27 5.69
CA VAL A 319 -11.50 19.48 4.53
C VAL A 319 -10.39 18.51 4.13
N LYS A 320 -10.75 17.23 3.90
CA LYS A 320 -9.88 16.20 3.35
C LYS A 320 -10.25 15.91 1.91
N ALA A 321 -9.35 16.22 0.98
CA ALA A 321 -9.53 15.89 -0.43
C ALA A 321 -8.85 14.56 -0.76
N LYS A 322 -9.52 13.71 -1.53
CA LYS A 322 -9.00 12.43 -2.03
C LYS A 322 -9.28 12.35 -3.53
N LEU A 323 -8.21 12.21 -4.31
CA LEU A 323 -8.32 11.99 -5.76
C LEU A 323 -7.83 10.59 -6.08
N ASP A 324 -8.69 9.79 -6.65
CA ASP A 324 -8.40 8.46 -7.17
C ASP A 324 -8.60 8.50 -8.68
N THR A 325 -7.58 8.16 -9.46
CA THR A 325 -7.72 8.01 -10.91
C THR A 325 -7.41 6.57 -11.30
N ASP A 326 -8.14 6.07 -12.28
CA ASP A 326 -7.91 4.77 -12.88
C ASP A 326 -8.47 4.81 -14.31
N TYR A 327 -7.60 5.00 -15.31
CA TYR A 327 -7.96 5.22 -16.69
C TYR A 327 -7.03 4.43 -17.63
N VAL A 328 -7.56 3.50 -18.41
CA VAL A 328 -6.80 2.57 -19.23
C VAL A 328 -7.26 2.59 -20.68
N SER A 329 -6.35 2.40 -21.61
CA SER A 329 -6.62 2.44 -23.05
C SER A 329 -7.57 1.36 -23.54
N ASP A 330 -7.49 0.18 -22.94
CA ASP A 330 -8.26 -1.00 -23.34
C ASP A 330 -8.30 -2.05 -22.24
N ARG A 331 -9.24 -2.98 -22.34
CA ARG A 331 -9.47 -4.02 -21.33
C ARG A 331 -8.37 -5.09 -21.31
N ASP A 332 -7.73 -5.35 -22.45
CA ASP A 332 -6.71 -6.39 -22.59
C ASP A 332 -5.40 -5.98 -21.91
N TYR A 333 -5.20 -4.66 -21.68
CA TYR A 333 -4.00 -4.12 -21.04
C TYR A 333 -3.62 -4.85 -19.76
N PHE A 334 -4.60 -5.14 -18.90
CA PHE A 334 -4.36 -5.78 -17.62
C PHE A 334 -3.92 -7.22 -17.72
N LYS A 335 -4.40 -7.96 -18.72
CA LYS A 335 -4.02 -9.35 -18.94
C LYS A 335 -2.62 -9.44 -19.56
N GLU A 336 -2.38 -8.63 -20.60
CA GLU A 336 -1.14 -8.69 -21.38
C GLU A 336 0.06 -8.13 -20.61
N PHE A 337 -0.12 -7.14 -19.73
CA PHE A 337 0.94 -6.51 -18.95
C PHE A 337 0.87 -6.79 -17.45
N TYR A 338 0.13 -7.81 -17.02
CA TYR A 338 -0.10 -8.14 -15.62
C TYR A 338 1.17 -8.36 -14.82
N GLY A 339 2.08 -9.17 -15.33
CA GLY A 339 3.33 -9.58 -14.69
C GLY A 339 4.47 -8.59 -14.84
N ASN A 340 4.29 -7.51 -15.61
CA ASN A 340 5.31 -6.48 -15.77
C ASN A 340 5.56 -5.76 -14.44
N LEU A 341 6.73 -5.15 -14.28
CA LEU A 341 7.07 -4.37 -13.07
C LEU A 341 6.10 -3.22 -12.81
N PHE A 342 5.47 -2.71 -13.87
CA PHE A 342 4.37 -1.74 -13.83
C PHE A 342 2.99 -2.36 -13.93
N GLY A 343 2.90 -3.66 -14.17
CA GLY A 343 1.66 -4.37 -14.24
C GLY A 343 0.84 -4.26 -12.96
N TYR A 344 -0.42 -4.64 -13.04
CA TYR A 344 -1.37 -4.59 -11.94
C TYR A 344 -0.84 -5.27 -10.66
N ARG A 345 -0.09 -6.36 -10.80
CA ARG A 345 0.48 -7.12 -9.68
C ARG A 345 1.58 -6.39 -8.92
N ALA A 346 2.33 -5.52 -9.57
CA ALA A 346 3.52 -4.92 -8.98
C ALA A 346 3.22 -3.87 -7.88
N ARG A 347 1.94 -3.54 -7.61
CA ARG A 347 1.58 -2.36 -6.81
C ARG A 347 0.71 -2.64 -5.57
N PRO A 348 1.12 -3.52 -4.64
CA PRO A 348 0.42 -3.68 -3.38
C PRO A 348 0.50 -2.45 -2.47
N ASN A 349 1.40 -1.50 -2.79
CA ASN A 349 1.69 -0.34 -1.94
C ASN A 349 0.53 0.66 -1.85
N LEU A 350 -0.29 0.81 -2.91
CA LEU A 350 -1.42 1.74 -2.90
C LEU A 350 -2.43 1.42 -1.80
N VAL A 351 -2.71 0.13 -1.56
CA VAL A 351 -3.62 -0.29 -0.47
C VAL A 351 -2.99 0.01 0.88
N ARG A 352 -1.71 -0.33 1.08
CA ARG A 352 -1.00 -0.07 2.33
C ARG A 352 -0.92 1.41 2.64
N ASP A 353 -0.60 2.23 1.63
CA ASP A 353 -0.29 3.65 1.82
C ASP A 353 -1.55 4.53 1.85
N PHE A 354 -2.63 4.13 1.17
CA PHE A 354 -3.85 4.92 1.03
C PHE A 354 -5.12 4.22 1.53
N GLY A 355 -5.07 2.92 1.86
CA GLY A 355 -6.23 2.13 2.27
C GLY A 355 -7.28 1.91 1.16
N ARG A 356 -6.96 2.28 -0.09
CA ARG A 356 -7.88 2.21 -1.23
C ARG A 356 -7.25 1.41 -2.37
N PRO A 357 -7.80 0.22 -2.70
CA PRO A 357 -7.31 -0.59 -3.82
C PRO A 357 -7.65 0.04 -5.18
N LEU A 358 -6.99 -0.42 -6.21
CA LEU A 358 -7.45 -0.30 -7.60
C LEU A 358 -8.65 -1.24 -7.81
N ASP A 359 -9.52 -0.90 -8.76
CA ASP A 359 -10.58 -1.83 -9.17
C ASP A 359 -10.00 -3.14 -9.69
N ASP A 360 -10.71 -4.25 -9.47
CA ASP A 360 -10.27 -5.56 -9.93
C ASP A 360 -10.05 -5.55 -11.45
N ILE A 361 -9.05 -6.31 -11.92
CA ILE A 361 -8.73 -6.41 -13.37
C ILE A 361 -9.90 -6.94 -14.20
N TRP A 362 -10.80 -7.68 -13.57
CA TRP A 362 -12.00 -8.22 -14.21
C TRP A 362 -13.20 -7.26 -14.17
N SER A 363 -13.08 -6.13 -13.48
CA SER A 363 -14.14 -5.14 -13.43
C SER A 363 -14.45 -4.62 -14.84
N PRO A 364 -15.72 -4.56 -15.25
CA PRO A 364 -16.10 -4.04 -16.57
C PRO A 364 -15.86 -2.54 -16.68
N THR A 365 -15.74 -1.84 -15.56
CA THR A 365 -15.52 -0.40 -15.49
C THR A 365 -14.32 -0.06 -14.63
N ARG A 366 -13.70 1.12 -14.89
CA ARG A 366 -12.62 1.69 -14.07
C ARG A 366 -13.11 2.99 -13.44
N ARG A 367 -13.02 3.09 -12.12
CA ARG A 367 -13.53 4.25 -11.39
C ARG A 367 -12.45 5.29 -11.14
N SER A 368 -12.68 6.51 -11.59
CA SER A 368 -11.98 7.72 -11.15
C SER A 368 -12.90 8.55 -10.27
N ALA A 369 -12.39 9.07 -9.14
CA ALA A 369 -13.22 9.83 -8.20
C ALA A 369 -12.44 10.95 -7.52
N LEU A 370 -13.09 12.11 -7.37
CA LEU A 370 -12.67 13.17 -6.46
C LEU A 370 -13.66 13.20 -5.29
N ARG A 371 -13.15 13.14 -4.07
CA ARG A 371 -13.93 13.20 -2.85
C ARG A 371 -13.39 14.27 -1.91
N LEU A 372 -14.29 15.09 -1.39
CA LEU A 372 -14.03 16.11 -0.39
C LEU A 372 -14.82 15.75 0.86
N ASP A 373 -14.14 15.43 1.94
CA ASP A 373 -14.73 15.04 3.21
C ASP A 373 -14.49 16.14 4.25
N ARG A 374 -15.51 16.48 5.01
CA ARG A 374 -15.40 17.33 6.19
C ARG A 374 -16.17 16.70 7.36
N ASP A 375 -15.42 16.12 8.28
CA ASP A 375 -15.96 15.50 9.48
C ASP A 375 -15.79 16.43 10.67
N GLN A 376 -16.87 16.64 11.43
CA GLN A 376 -16.90 17.43 12.64
C GLN A 376 -17.65 16.66 13.73
N PRO A 377 -17.41 16.94 15.03
CA PRO A 377 -18.23 16.40 16.08
C PRO A 377 -19.69 16.81 15.88
N GLY A 378 -20.55 15.89 15.45
CA GLY A 378 -21.96 16.11 15.23
C GLY A 378 -22.42 16.10 13.78
N TYR A 379 -21.55 16.28 12.79
CA TYR A 379 -21.94 16.11 11.38
C TYR A 379 -20.76 15.66 10.50
N SER A 380 -21.09 15.02 9.39
CA SER A 380 -20.17 14.80 8.28
C SER A 380 -20.77 15.37 6.99
N LEU A 381 -19.91 15.97 6.18
CA LEU A 381 -20.24 16.49 4.85
C LEU A 381 -19.26 15.88 3.86
N GLN A 382 -19.79 15.24 2.83
CA GLN A 382 -19.00 14.67 1.74
C GLN A 382 -19.52 15.22 0.40
N ALA A 383 -18.60 15.72 -0.42
CA ALA A 383 -18.86 15.95 -1.83
C ALA A 383 -18.06 14.96 -2.67
N ILE A 384 -18.70 14.34 -3.65
CA ILE A 384 -18.08 13.31 -4.48
C ILE A 384 -18.43 13.51 -5.95
N SER A 385 -17.43 13.35 -6.81
CA SER A 385 -17.62 13.24 -8.26
C SER A 385 -16.95 11.97 -8.72
N SER A 386 -17.67 11.11 -9.42
CA SER A 386 -17.13 9.84 -9.93
C SER A 386 -17.37 9.72 -11.43
N TYR A 387 -16.39 9.14 -12.10
CA TYR A 387 -16.46 8.78 -13.50
C TYR A 387 -16.06 7.31 -13.65
N TYR A 388 -16.91 6.54 -14.35
CA TYR A 388 -16.70 5.13 -14.64
C TYR A 388 -16.37 4.98 -16.11
N GLU A 389 -15.11 4.74 -16.41
CA GLU A 389 -14.69 4.41 -17.78
C GLU A 389 -15.01 2.96 -18.11
N ARG A 390 -15.38 2.73 -19.33
CA ARG A 390 -15.51 1.38 -19.92
C ARG A 390 -14.39 1.13 -20.94
N PRO A 391 -13.36 0.36 -20.56
CA PRO A 391 -12.22 0.10 -21.43
C PRO A 391 -12.56 -0.70 -22.72
N ASP A 392 -13.73 -1.35 -22.77
CA ASP A 392 -14.27 -2.02 -23.94
C ASP A 392 -14.94 -1.05 -24.96
N ASN A 393 -15.06 0.23 -24.58
CA ASN A 393 -15.55 1.33 -25.40
C ASN A 393 -16.76 0.97 -26.28
N PRO A 394 -17.90 0.56 -25.69
CA PRO A 394 -19.08 0.18 -26.44
C PRO A 394 -19.67 1.40 -27.18
N PRO A 395 -20.28 1.20 -28.36
CA PRO A 395 -20.83 2.30 -29.15
C PRO A 395 -21.98 3.07 -28.46
N ASP A 396 -22.70 2.40 -27.55
CA ASP A 396 -23.80 2.96 -26.78
C ASP A 396 -23.56 2.67 -25.30
N ASP A 397 -22.88 3.57 -24.58
CA ASP A 397 -22.53 3.36 -23.17
C ASP A 397 -23.67 3.78 -22.22
N PRO A 398 -24.37 2.81 -21.58
CA PRO A 398 -25.41 3.11 -20.62
C PRO A 398 -24.86 3.36 -19.20
N THR A 399 -23.55 3.34 -18.99
CA THR A 399 -22.92 3.43 -17.66
C THR A 399 -23.30 4.72 -16.96
N PRO A 400 -23.89 4.67 -15.76
CA PRO A 400 -24.23 5.86 -15.00
C PRO A 400 -22.95 6.53 -14.46
N GLN A 401 -22.87 7.86 -14.68
CA GLN A 401 -21.78 8.71 -14.25
C GLN A 401 -22.30 9.65 -13.15
N PRO A 402 -22.07 9.37 -11.86
CA PRO A 402 -22.42 10.29 -10.77
C PRO A 402 -21.40 11.43 -10.70
N LEU A 403 -21.60 12.43 -11.55
CA LEU A 403 -20.68 13.56 -11.73
C LEU A 403 -20.73 14.60 -10.61
N GLY A 404 -21.80 14.61 -9.80
CA GLY A 404 -21.94 15.49 -8.65
C GLY A 404 -22.78 14.83 -7.58
N GLY A 405 -22.17 14.50 -6.45
CA GLY A 405 -22.82 13.98 -5.26
C GLY A 405 -22.53 14.87 -4.06
N LEU A 406 -23.49 14.99 -3.16
CA LEU A 406 -23.38 15.71 -1.90
C LEU A 406 -24.11 14.91 -0.81
N ASP A 407 -23.37 14.41 0.17
CA ASP A 407 -23.88 13.70 1.33
C ASP A 407 -23.69 14.57 2.56
N PHE A 408 -24.79 14.86 3.26
CA PHE A 408 -24.75 15.52 4.55
C PHE A 408 -25.42 14.63 5.60
N ASN A 409 -24.67 14.29 6.64
CA ASN A 409 -25.11 13.44 7.73
C ASN A 409 -24.96 14.18 9.05
N LEU A 410 -26.09 14.44 9.71
CA LEU A 410 -26.10 14.85 11.11
C LEU A 410 -25.99 13.59 11.96
N LEU A 411 -24.93 13.51 12.77
CA LEU A 411 -24.65 12.36 13.63
C LEU A 411 -25.64 12.35 14.80
N PRO A 412 -25.95 11.15 15.38
CA PRO A 412 -26.89 11.04 16.47
C PRO A 412 -26.49 11.93 17.64
N GLY A 413 -27.33 12.88 17.96
CA GLY A 413 -27.19 13.81 19.08
C GLY A 413 -28.44 13.84 19.93
N THR A 414 -28.30 14.12 21.24
CA THR A 414 -29.45 14.28 22.14
C THR A 414 -30.17 15.58 21.87
N LEU A 415 -31.50 15.53 21.79
CA LEU A 415 -32.31 16.72 21.74
C LEU A 415 -32.37 17.40 23.14
N PRO A 416 -32.34 18.75 23.21
CA PRO A 416 -32.35 19.44 24.51
C PRO A 416 -33.61 19.21 25.35
N ILE A 417 -34.69 18.71 24.74
CA ILE A 417 -36.03 18.66 25.35
C ILE A 417 -36.38 17.24 25.86
N ALA A 418 -35.68 16.19 25.39
CA ALA A 418 -36.00 14.81 25.77
C ALA A 418 -34.81 13.87 25.48
N PRO A 419 -34.74 12.68 26.10
CA PRO A 419 -33.66 11.70 25.88
C PRO A 419 -33.77 11.00 24.50
N PHE A 420 -34.19 11.74 23.47
CA PHE A 420 -34.21 11.26 22.09
C PHE A 420 -32.88 11.55 21.41
N PHE A 421 -32.42 10.59 20.64
CA PHE A 421 -31.31 10.79 19.72
C PHE A 421 -31.88 11.03 18.33
N MET A 422 -31.47 12.12 17.72
CA MET A 422 -31.85 12.46 16.36
C MET A 422 -30.64 12.39 15.45
N SER A 423 -30.81 11.76 14.29
CA SER A 423 -29.88 11.86 13.16
C SER A 423 -30.62 12.22 11.88
N LEU A 424 -29.88 12.77 10.92
CA LEU A 424 -30.42 13.11 9.61
C LEU A 424 -29.39 12.66 8.57
N ASN A 425 -29.84 11.84 7.62
CA ASN A 425 -29.07 11.50 6.43
C ASN A 425 -29.69 12.16 5.21
N THR A 426 -28.86 12.84 4.43
CA THR A 426 -29.27 13.43 3.17
C THR A 426 -28.28 13.09 2.10
N ASP A 427 -28.74 12.71 0.94
CA ASP A 427 -27.93 12.53 -0.25
C ASP A 427 -28.53 13.24 -1.44
N TYR A 428 -27.67 13.76 -2.28
CA TYR A 428 -28.00 14.34 -3.57
C TYR A 428 -27.00 13.86 -4.60
N ASP A 429 -27.48 13.39 -5.76
CA ASP A 429 -26.66 12.99 -6.89
C ASP A 429 -27.18 13.58 -8.19
N TYR A 430 -26.25 14.06 -9.03
CA TYR A 430 -26.46 14.26 -10.44
C TYR A 430 -25.85 13.11 -11.23
N ILE A 431 -26.69 12.37 -11.94
CA ILE A 431 -26.30 11.18 -12.72
C ILE A 431 -26.41 11.49 -14.20
N TRP A 432 -25.28 11.48 -14.87
CA TRP A 432 -25.18 11.59 -16.33
C TRP A 432 -24.92 10.20 -16.94
N ARG A 433 -25.42 9.96 -18.15
CA ARG A 433 -25.04 8.79 -18.96
C ARG A 433 -25.21 9.13 -20.44
N GLU A 434 -24.49 8.44 -21.30
CA GLU A 434 -24.56 8.66 -22.74
C GLU A 434 -25.91 8.19 -23.27
N VAL A 435 -26.30 6.97 -22.91
CA VAL A 435 -27.58 6.37 -23.32
C VAL A 435 -28.40 6.02 -22.07
N GLY A 436 -29.64 6.51 -22.04
CA GLY A 436 -30.57 6.25 -20.94
C GLY A 436 -30.95 7.47 -20.10
N PRO A 437 -31.65 7.28 -18.97
CA PRO A 437 -32.11 8.37 -18.14
C PRO A 437 -30.96 9.15 -17.49
N ARG A 438 -31.05 10.50 -17.59
CA ARG A 438 -30.12 11.44 -16.94
C ARG A 438 -30.93 12.34 -16.02
N GLY A 439 -30.29 12.79 -14.93
CA GLY A 439 -30.98 13.73 -14.05
C GLY A 439 -30.45 13.70 -12.63
N GLN A 440 -31.28 14.20 -11.74
CA GLN A 440 -30.95 14.42 -10.34
C GLN A 440 -31.73 13.46 -9.46
N ARG A 441 -31.15 13.12 -8.35
CA ARG A 441 -31.77 12.35 -7.27
C ARG A 441 -31.46 13.03 -5.95
N ALA A 442 -32.43 13.08 -5.05
CA ALA A 442 -32.19 13.48 -3.66
C ALA A 442 -32.96 12.59 -2.70
N SER A 443 -32.35 12.30 -1.56
CA SER A 443 -32.97 11.59 -0.46
C SER A 443 -32.80 12.35 0.85
N LEU A 444 -33.80 12.28 1.70
CA LEU A 444 -33.82 12.87 3.04
C LEU A 444 -34.37 11.86 4.01
N THR A 445 -33.58 11.50 5.03
CA THR A 445 -33.95 10.49 6.02
C THR A 445 -33.64 10.98 7.44
N PRO A 446 -34.57 11.69 8.11
CA PRO A 446 -34.52 11.88 9.55
C PRO A 446 -34.81 10.58 10.28
N LEU A 447 -34.04 10.31 11.32
CA LEU A 447 -34.19 9.15 12.23
C LEU A 447 -34.26 9.66 13.67
N LEU A 448 -35.26 9.18 14.40
CA LEU A 448 -35.43 9.42 15.84
C LEU A 448 -35.33 8.10 16.58
N THR A 449 -34.47 8.02 17.59
CA THR A 449 -34.24 6.82 18.41
C THR A 449 -34.39 7.19 19.90
N TYR A 450 -35.06 6.32 20.65
CA TYR A 450 -35.25 6.50 22.10
C TYR A 450 -34.79 5.27 22.88
N PRO A 451 -33.49 5.14 23.19
CA PRO A 451 -33.01 4.01 24.00
C PRO A 451 -33.48 4.16 25.47
N MET A 452 -34.05 3.10 26.02
CA MET A 452 -34.49 3.04 27.40
C MET A 452 -34.20 1.68 28.03
N TRP A 453 -34.16 1.63 29.35
CA TRP A 453 -34.08 0.42 30.12
C TRP A 453 -35.43 0.04 30.70
N LEU A 454 -35.89 -1.15 30.40
CA LEU A 454 -37.06 -1.74 31.03
C LEU A 454 -36.60 -2.59 32.22
N GLY A 455 -36.70 -2.00 33.41
CA GLY A 455 -36.10 -2.56 34.62
C GLY A 455 -34.56 -2.44 34.58
N ARG A 456 -33.87 -3.49 35.10
CA ARG A 456 -32.40 -3.48 35.24
C ARG A 456 -31.66 -4.23 34.11
N TYR A 457 -32.38 -5.05 33.33
CA TYR A 457 -31.74 -6.05 32.48
C TYR A 457 -32.10 -5.93 31.01
N LEU A 458 -33.25 -5.36 30.66
CA LEU A 458 -33.75 -5.32 29.31
C LEU A 458 -33.59 -3.91 28.71
N GLN A 459 -32.79 -3.78 27.70
CA GLN A 459 -32.69 -2.58 26.88
C GLN A 459 -33.77 -2.61 25.80
N PHE A 460 -34.51 -1.54 25.66
CA PHE A 460 -35.48 -1.32 24.60
C PHE A 460 -35.10 -0.09 23.81
N GLU A 461 -34.99 -0.23 22.51
CA GLU A 461 -34.52 0.82 21.61
C GLU A 461 -35.49 0.95 20.43
N PRO A 462 -36.57 1.68 20.60
CA PRO A 462 -37.46 2.03 19.50
C PRO A 462 -36.86 3.13 18.63
N SER A 463 -37.05 3.05 17.33
CA SER A 463 -36.70 4.08 16.38
C SER A 463 -37.73 4.23 15.29
N VAL A 464 -37.87 5.45 14.79
CA VAL A 464 -38.73 5.77 13.65
C VAL A 464 -37.96 6.64 12.67
N SER A 465 -38.11 6.35 11.38
CA SER A 465 -37.56 7.18 10.34
C SER A 465 -38.58 7.45 9.23
N TYR A 466 -38.39 8.55 8.57
CA TYR A 466 -39.12 8.93 7.38
C TYR A 466 -38.11 9.16 6.27
N THR A 467 -38.31 8.52 5.13
CA THR A 467 -37.44 8.70 3.96
C THR A 467 -38.25 9.27 2.80
N ARG A 468 -37.78 10.38 2.26
CA ARG A 468 -38.31 10.94 1.01
C ARG A 468 -37.24 10.83 -0.05
N ASN A 469 -37.53 10.05 -1.11
CA ASN A 469 -36.74 10.00 -2.34
C ASN A 469 -37.42 10.81 -3.43
N ALA A 470 -36.70 11.69 -4.08
CA ALA A 470 -37.17 12.49 -5.20
C ALA A 470 -36.20 12.37 -6.38
N GLN A 471 -36.74 12.29 -7.59
CA GLN A 471 -35.96 12.15 -8.82
C GLN A 471 -36.46 13.15 -9.85
N TRP A 472 -35.57 13.79 -10.59
CA TRP A 472 -35.81 14.71 -11.67
C TRP A 472 -35.02 14.30 -12.90
N LEU A 473 -35.69 14.03 -14.01
CA LEU A 473 -35.05 13.73 -15.28
C LEU A 473 -34.81 15.03 -16.08
N ASP A 474 -33.65 15.09 -16.74
CA ASP A 474 -33.32 16.19 -17.66
C ASP A 474 -34.22 16.16 -18.90
N GLN A 475 -34.68 14.97 -19.28
CA GLN A 475 -35.65 14.79 -20.39
C GLN A 475 -36.82 13.96 -19.88
N SER A 476 -38.02 14.38 -20.18
CA SER A 476 -39.21 13.62 -19.76
C SER A 476 -39.33 12.31 -20.52
N VAL A 477 -39.43 11.23 -19.77
CA VAL A 477 -39.72 9.88 -20.29
C VAL A 477 -41.21 9.61 -20.11
N ARG A 478 -41.92 9.38 -21.18
CA ARG A 478 -43.37 9.15 -21.20
C ARG A 478 -44.17 10.27 -20.50
N GLY A 479 -43.76 11.53 -20.65
CA GLY A 479 -44.46 12.69 -20.09
C GLY A 479 -44.22 12.91 -18.59
N LYS A 480 -43.45 12.12 -17.92
CA LYS A 480 -43.09 12.31 -16.48
C LYS A 480 -41.62 12.68 -16.36
N GLY A 481 -41.32 13.90 -15.94
CA GLY A 481 -39.96 14.40 -15.66
C GLY A 481 -39.61 14.45 -14.17
N LYS A 482 -40.59 14.21 -13.28
CA LYS A 482 -40.40 14.23 -11.83
C LYS A 482 -41.24 13.16 -11.16
N GLN A 483 -40.65 12.49 -10.17
CA GLN A 483 -41.37 11.59 -9.28
C GLN A 483 -40.76 11.59 -7.87
N SER A 484 -41.56 11.20 -6.89
CA SER A 484 -41.11 11.08 -5.50
C SER A 484 -41.81 9.92 -4.83
N ARG A 485 -41.15 9.35 -3.80
CA ARG A 485 -41.64 8.26 -2.97
C ARG A 485 -41.38 8.60 -1.51
N ASP A 486 -42.33 8.32 -0.66
CA ASP A 486 -42.19 8.41 0.78
C ASP A 486 -42.18 7.02 1.39
N ALA A 487 -41.25 6.76 2.33
CA ALA A 487 -41.16 5.57 3.13
C ALA A 487 -41.22 5.93 4.62
N TYR A 488 -41.87 5.12 5.38
CA TYR A 488 -41.98 5.22 6.83
C TYR A 488 -41.45 3.92 7.43
N ASP A 489 -40.42 4.02 8.30
CA ASP A 489 -39.84 2.90 8.98
C ASP A 489 -40.06 3.02 10.48
N ALA A 490 -40.40 1.91 11.10
CA ALA A 490 -40.42 1.76 12.54
C ALA A 490 -39.62 0.51 12.92
N GLN A 491 -38.71 0.67 13.86
CA GLN A 491 -37.91 -0.42 14.38
C GLN A 491 -38.03 -0.46 15.91
N ALA A 492 -37.98 -1.66 16.46
CA ALA A 492 -37.97 -1.88 17.90
C ALA A 492 -36.96 -2.98 18.21
N ARG A 493 -35.92 -2.66 18.95
CA ARG A 493 -34.91 -3.63 19.40
C ARG A 493 -35.06 -3.85 20.89
N PHE A 494 -35.19 -5.11 21.29
CA PHE A 494 -35.08 -5.57 22.66
C PHE A 494 -33.79 -6.35 22.80
N SER A 495 -32.97 -6.04 23.79
CA SER A 495 -31.73 -6.77 24.02
C SER A 495 -31.37 -6.83 25.49
N THR A 496 -30.61 -7.85 25.85
CA THR A 496 -30.03 -7.97 27.19
C THR A 496 -28.58 -8.42 27.09
N LEU A 497 -27.78 -8.06 28.06
CA LEU A 497 -26.38 -8.46 28.18
C LEU A 497 -26.23 -9.44 29.33
N MET A 498 -25.75 -10.63 29.05
CA MET A 498 -25.28 -11.60 30.02
C MET A 498 -23.77 -11.72 29.88
N GLU A 499 -23.04 -11.55 30.98
CA GLU A 499 -21.59 -11.66 30.93
C GLU A 499 -21.04 -12.42 32.12
N LYS A 500 -19.93 -13.12 31.90
CA LYS A 500 -19.15 -13.79 32.93
C LYS A 500 -17.66 -13.67 32.64
N ILE A 501 -16.91 -13.37 33.68
CA ILE A 501 -15.45 -13.29 33.64
C ILE A 501 -14.90 -14.58 34.26
N TYR A 502 -13.98 -15.21 33.53
CA TYR A 502 -13.23 -16.39 33.94
C TYR A 502 -11.77 -16.00 34.16
N GLU A 503 -11.19 -16.43 35.24
CA GLU A 503 -9.72 -16.34 35.43
C GLU A 503 -9.05 -17.55 34.79
N THR A 504 -7.95 -17.30 34.10
CA THR A 504 -7.18 -18.33 33.41
C THR A 504 -5.71 -18.19 33.76
N ASN A 505 -5.00 -19.32 33.69
CA ASN A 505 -3.54 -19.36 33.88
C ASN A 505 -2.80 -19.43 32.54
N TRP A 506 -3.41 -18.98 31.45
CA TRP A 506 -2.80 -19.04 30.13
C TRP A 506 -1.84 -17.87 29.92
N THR A 507 -0.73 -18.15 29.24
CA THR A 507 0.23 -17.10 28.86
C THR A 507 -0.36 -16.09 27.87
N SER A 508 -1.34 -16.53 27.08
CA SER A 508 -2.04 -15.72 26.08
C SER A 508 -3.19 -14.87 26.65
N ALA A 509 -3.72 -15.24 27.83
CA ALA A 509 -4.77 -14.46 28.50
C ALA A 509 -4.80 -14.81 29.99
N ASN A 510 -4.87 -13.82 30.85
CA ASN A 510 -5.05 -14.03 32.30
C ASN A 510 -6.53 -13.96 32.72
N LYS A 511 -7.40 -13.34 31.92
CA LYS A 511 -8.86 -13.34 32.11
C LYS A 511 -9.56 -13.46 30.77
N LEU A 512 -10.70 -14.16 30.77
CA LEU A 512 -11.62 -14.24 29.63
C LEU A 512 -12.97 -13.70 30.05
N ARG A 513 -13.53 -12.80 29.24
CA ARG A 513 -14.89 -12.29 29.39
C ARG A 513 -15.77 -12.87 28.30
N HIS A 514 -16.71 -13.73 28.67
CA HIS A 514 -17.74 -14.22 27.78
C HIS A 514 -18.99 -13.34 27.89
N LYS A 515 -19.42 -12.77 26.78
CA LYS A 515 -20.64 -11.97 26.66
C LYS A 515 -21.60 -12.64 25.71
N ILE A 516 -22.88 -12.75 26.11
CA ILE A 516 -23.97 -13.22 25.28
C ILE A 516 -25.02 -12.10 25.24
N VAL A 517 -25.37 -11.68 24.01
CA VAL A 517 -26.34 -10.61 23.76
C VAL A 517 -27.48 -11.16 22.90
N PRO A 518 -28.50 -11.79 23.50
CA PRO A 518 -29.73 -12.08 22.78
C PRO A 518 -30.47 -10.79 22.46
N SER A 519 -30.99 -10.69 21.25
CA SER A 519 -31.78 -9.55 20.81
C SER A 519 -32.96 -9.99 19.94
N LEU A 520 -34.07 -9.28 20.10
CA LEU A 520 -35.27 -9.37 19.27
C LEU A 520 -35.42 -8.05 18.54
N LEU A 521 -35.41 -8.09 17.21
CA LEU A 521 -35.53 -6.94 16.34
C LEU A 521 -36.85 -7.04 15.56
N TYR A 522 -37.68 -6.04 15.68
CA TYR A 522 -38.88 -5.85 14.85
C TYR A 522 -38.61 -4.72 13.86
N ASN A 523 -38.85 -4.95 12.59
CA ASN A 523 -38.73 -3.96 11.51
C ASN A 523 -40.06 -3.89 10.74
N TYR A 524 -40.56 -2.69 10.63
CA TYR A 524 -41.75 -2.38 9.83
C TYR A 524 -41.42 -1.23 8.88
N ARG A 525 -41.67 -1.42 7.58
CA ARG A 525 -41.52 -0.42 6.54
C ARG A 525 -42.74 -0.40 5.63
N VAL A 526 -43.23 0.76 5.35
CA VAL A 526 -44.32 0.99 4.41
C VAL A 526 -43.96 2.12 3.44
N HIS A 527 -44.33 1.97 2.20
CA HIS A 527 -44.19 3.00 1.18
C HIS A 527 -45.51 3.53 0.77
N LYS A 528 -45.57 4.85 0.53
CA LYS A 528 -46.67 5.52 -0.10
C LYS A 528 -46.38 5.69 -1.60
N ASP A 529 -47.42 5.57 -2.44
CA ASP A 529 -47.36 5.81 -3.90
C ASP A 529 -46.44 4.88 -4.71
N MET A 530 -46.33 3.63 -4.31
CA MET A 530 -45.47 2.64 -4.99
C MET A 530 -45.86 2.30 -6.43
N ASP A 531 -47.16 2.29 -6.74
CA ASP A 531 -47.61 1.87 -8.07
C ASP A 531 -47.25 2.88 -9.17
N ALA A 532 -46.99 4.13 -8.80
CA ALA A 532 -46.60 5.21 -9.69
C ALA A 532 -45.10 5.49 -9.78
N TYR A 533 -44.34 5.01 -8.79
CA TYR A 533 -42.89 5.24 -8.73
C TYR A 533 -42.12 4.17 -9.52
N ARG A 534 -41.27 4.60 -10.42
CA ARG A 534 -40.36 3.76 -11.18
C ARG A 534 -38.93 4.25 -10.90
N PRO A 535 -38.02 3.42 -10.34
CA PRO A 535 -36.63 3.82 -10.18
C PRO A 535 -36.02 4.02 -11.57
N TRP A 536 -35.56 5.23 -11.86
CA TRP A 536 -34.87 5.55 -13.12
C TRP A 536 -33.36 5.28 -13.01
N PHE A 537 -32.85 5.34 -11.80
CA PHE A 537 -31.46 5.09 -11.47
C PHE A 537 -31.39 3.78 -10.71
N GLU A 538 -30.94 2.73 -11.40
CA GLU A 538 -30.93 1.35 -10.91
C GLU A 538 -30.21 1.18 -9.57
N SER A 539 -30.63 0.20 -8.80
CA SER A 539 -30.05 -0.33 -7.54
C SER A 539 -30.30 0.43 -6.23
N MET A 540 -30.67 1.70 -6.23
CA MET A 540 -30.73 2.49 -4.97
C MET A 540 -32.14 2.54 -4.33
N ASP A 541 -33.17 2.13 -5.05
CA ASP A 541 -34.58 2.22 -4.60
C ASP A 541 -35.26 0.85 -4.39
N ALA A 542 -34.50 -0.22 -4.37
CA ALA A 542 -35.01 -1.60 -4.32
C ALA A 542 -35.56 -2.03 -2.95
N GLU A 543 -35.50 -1.16 -1.93
CA GLU A 543 -36.05 -1.51 -0.63
C GLU A 543 -37.57 -1.52 -0.64
N GLY A 544 -38.10 -2.73 -0.59
CA GLY A 544 -39.54 -2.97 -0.54
C GLY A 544 -40.16 -2.71 0.84
N LYS A 545 -41.51 -2.86 0.95
CA LYS A 545 -42.22 -2.90 2.22
C LYS A 545 -41.61 -3.98 3.11
N MET A 546 -41.60 -3.87 4.42
CA MET A 546 -41.05 -4.82 5.36
C MET A 546 -41.95 -4.97 6.58
N ASN A 547 -42.21 -6.21 6.98
CA ASN A 547 -42.81 -6.52 8.26
C ASN A 547 -42.15 -7.81 8.79
N ARG A 548 -41.14 -7.62 9.64
CA ARG A 548 -40.18 -8.65 9.97
C ARG A 548 -39.86 -8.66 11.46
N VAL A 549 -39.76 -9.84 12.04
CA VAL A 549 -39.11 -10.09 13.32
C VAL A 549 -37.84 -10.87 13.09
N ALA A 550 -36.77 -10.50 13.76
CA ALA A 550 -35.52 -11.27 13.76
C ALA A 550 -35.05 -11.53 15.18
N LEU A 551 -34.66 -12.77 15.45
CA LEU A 551 -33.92 -13.15 16.65
C LEU A 551 -32.42 -13.15 16.29
N ALA A 552 -31.60 -12.47 17.10
CA ALA A 552 -30.16 -12.53 16.97
C ALA A 552 -29.54 -12.92 18.31
N LEU A 553 -28.51 -13.74 18.23
CA LEU A 553 -27.70 -14.15 19.37
C LEU A 553 -26.24 -13.86 19.07
N ASP A 554 -25.73 -12.79 19.67
CA ASP A 554 -24.31 -12.44 19.58
C ASP A 554 -23.57 -13.02 20.79
N ASN A 555 -22.49 -13.74 20.51
CA ASN A 555 -21.56 -14.24 21.52
C ASN A 555 -20.18 -13.63 21.28
N PHE A 556 -19.57 -13.12 22.35
CA PHE A 556 -18.23 -12.54 22.31
C PHE A 556 -17.37 -13.23 23.36
N LEU A 557 -16.14 -13.51 22.98
CA LEU A 557 -15.10 -13.93 23.91
C LEU A 557 -13.95 -12.92 23.83
N ASP A 558 -13.85 -12.08 24.85
CA ASP A 558 -12.79 -11.08 25.00
C ASP A 558 -11.71 -11.61 25.94
N ALA A 559 -10.45 -11.46 25.57
CA ALA A 559 -9.31 -11.82 26.38
C ALA A 559 -8.63 -10.57 26.96
N ARG A 560 -8.21 -10.67 28.23
CA ARG A 560 -7.31 -9.71 28.85
C ARG A 560 -5.94 -10.36 29.00
N ARG A 561 -4.93 -9.71 28.44
CA ARG A 561 -3.54 -10.10 28.58
C ARG A 561 -2.76 -9.01 29.30
N GLU A 562 -1.92 -9.40 30.22
CA GLU A 562 -1.03 -8.49 30.94
C GLU A 562 0.42 -8.88 30.65
N THR A 563 1.20 -7.95 30.11
CA THR A 563 2.61 -8.14 29.81
C THR A 563 3.44 -7.03 30.44
N GLU A 564 4.65 -7.35 30.86
CA GLU A 564 5.57 -6.38 31.47
C GLU A 564 5.94 -5.23 30.52
N LYS A 565 5.93 -5.47 29.21
CA LYS A 565 6.34 -4.47 28.20
C LYS A 565 5.21 -3.59 27.69
N GLU A 566 4.01 -4.15 27.51
CA GLU A 566 2.89 -3.51 26.84
C GLU A 566 1.74 -3.13 27.79
N GLY A 567 1.87 -3.52 29.08
CA GLY A 567 0.82 -3.30 30.07
C GLY A 567 -0.37 -4.23 29.89
N VAL A 568 -1.59 -3.71 30.05
CA VAL A 568 -2.83 -4.48 29.94
C VAL A 568 -3.43 -4.28 28.56
N LEU A 569 -3.59 -5.39 27.82
CA LEU A 569 -4.22 -5.44 26.52
C LEU A 569 -5.56 -6.17 26.60
N TYR A 570 -6.55 -5.67 25.86
CA TYR A 570 -7.85 -6.30 25.68
C TYR A 570 -8.04 -6.64 24.22
N GLU A 571 -8.30 -7.91 23.92
CA GLU A 571 -8.45 -8.43 22.57
C GLU A 571 -9.77 -9.20 22.46
N GLN A 572 -10.53 -9.00 21.39
CA GLN A 572 -11.70 -9.82 21.09
C GLN A 572 -11.23 -11.06 20.32
N TRP A 573 -11.26 -12.21 20.97
CA TRP A 573 -10.81 -13.47 20.37
C TRP A 573 -11.85 -14.10 19.46
N THR A 574 -13.11 -13.96 19.84
CA THR A 574 -14.18 -14.59 19.08
C THR A 574 -15.43 -13.72 19.09
N ARG A 575 -16.07 -13.66 17.94
CA ARG A 575 -17.46 -13.24 17.80
C ARG A 575 -18.20 -14.31 17.03
N PHE A 576 -19.29 -14.81 17.58
CA PHE A 576 -20.22 -15.70 16.92
C PHE A 576 -21.61 -15.08 16.94
N THR A 577 -22.20 -14.86 15.78
CA THR A 577 -23.53 -14.28 15.61
C THR A 577 -24.44 -15.29 14.90
N LEU A 578 -25.61 -15.52 15.46
CA LEU A 578 -26.66 -16.34 14.84
C LEU A 578 -27.89 -15.45 14.66
N ILE A 579 -28.47 -15.42 13.44
CA ILE A 579 -29.63 -14.57 13.12
C ILE A 579 -30.68 -15.42 12.44
N GLN A 580 -31.93 -15.38 12.97
CA GLN A 580 -33.09 -15.96 12.35
C GLN A 580 -34.15 -14.88 12.09
N GLY A 581 -34.44 -14.60 10.83
CA GLY A 581 -35.52 -13.72 10.42
C GLY A 581 -36.85 -14.49 10.19
N TYR A 582 -37.94 -13.81 10.45
CA TYR A 582 -39.31 -14.27 10.18
C TYR A 582 -40.12 -13.11 9.60
N ARG A 583 -40.71 -13.29 8.43
CA ARG A 583 -41.59 -12.33 7.76
C ARG A 583 -43.03 -12.55 8.22
N ILE A 584 -43.66 -11.54 8.83
CA ILE A 584 -44.99 -11.64 9.43
C ILE A 584 -46.09 -11.73 8.35
N ASN A 585 -45.93 -11.02 7.24
CA ASN A 585 -46.88 -11.06 6.12
C ASN A 585 -46.09 -11.44 4.85
N GLY A 586 -46.29 -12.64 4.36
CA GLY A 586 -45.49 -13.33 3.36
C GLY A 586 -45.50 -12.79 1.93
N THR A 587 -46.03 -11.58 1.67
CA THR A 587 -46.12 -11.04 0.31
C THR A 587 -45.17 -9.90 0.11
N TRP A 588 -44.02 -10.21 -0.45
CA TRP A 588 -43.05 -9.19 -0.79
C TRP A 588 -42.29 -9.49 -2.07
N TRP A 589 -42.55 -8.77 -3.12
CA TRP A 589 -41.74 -8.58 -4.34
C TRP A 589 -41.22 -9.84 -5.06
N ASP A 590 -41.69 -11.03 -4.70
CA ASP A 590 -41.42 -12.20 -5.49
C ASP A 590 -42.63 -12.37 -6.44
N GLU A 591 -42.43 -12.13 -7.73
CA GLU A 591 -43.35 -12.50 -8.78
C GLU A 591 -43.59 -14.02 -8.80
N ASP A 592 -42.73 -14.77 -8.08
CA ASP A 592 -42.84 -16.20 -7.88
C ASP A 592 -43.69 -16.49 -6.64
N LEU A 593 -45.02 -16.69 -6.87
CA LEU A 593 -46.00 -17.02 -5.87
C LEU A 593 -45.63 -18.30 -5.04
N SER A 594 -44.70 -19.13 -5.53
CA SER A 594 -44.23 -20.33 -4.82
C SER A 594 -43.40 -20.00 -3.57
N LYS A 595 -42.84 -18.79 -3.46
CA LYS A 595 -42.08 -18.33 -2.31
C LYS A 595 -42.90 -17.55 -1.28
N ALA A 596 -44.13 -17.20 -1.59
CA ALA A 596 -45.03 -16.48 -0.67
C ALA A 596 -45.33 -17.24 0.64
N GLU A 597 -45.18 -18.55 0.64
CA GLU A 597 -45.41 -19.45 1.81
C GLU A 597 -44.14 -19.70 2.64
N ARG A 598 -43.03 -18.97 2.39
CA ARG A 598 -41.73 -19.15 3.08
C ARG A 598 -41.46 -18.00 4.04
N PRO A 599 -42.10 -17.93 5.22
CA PRO A 599 -41.91 -16.80 6.15
C PRO A 599 -40.55 -16.80 6.87
N PHE A 600 -39.92 -17.95 7.06
CA PHE A 600 -38.57 -17.99 7.64
C PHE A 600 -37.53 -17.59 6.59
N GLU A 601 -36.71 -16.62 6.95
CA GLU A 601 -35.52 -16.28 6.19
C GLU A 601 -34.41 -17.32 6.42
N PRO A 602 -33.40 -17.40 5.57
CA PRO A 602 -32.27 -18.25 5.84
C PRO A 602 -31.65 -17.97 7.22
N LEU A 603 -31.31 -19.02 7.96
CA LEU A 603 -30.57 -18.89 9.20
C LEU A 603 -29.13 -18.46 8.87
N ILE A 604 -28.69 -17.34 9.43
CA ILE A 604 -27.37 -16.77 9.19
C ILE A 604 -26.48 -17.05 10.39
N GLY A 605 -25.34 -17.72 10.15
CA GLY A 605 -24.28 -17.90 11.12
C GLY A 605 -23.01 -17.18 10.69
N ILE A 606 -22.48 -16.30 11.55
CA ILE A 606 -21.23 -15.57 11.32
C ILE A 606 -20.28 -15.88 12.45
N LEU A 607 -19.07 -16.35 12.13
CA LEU A 607 -18.01 -16.61 13.10
C LEU A 607 -16.76 -15.85 12.72
N THR A 608 -16.28 -15.01 13.63
CA THR A 608 -14.96 -14.37 13.54
C THR A 608 -14.07 -14.89 14.67
N LEU A 609 -12.88 -15.39 14.33
CA LEU A 609 -11.89 -15.89 15.27
C LEU A 609 -10.58 -15.11 15.09
N SER A 610 -10.05 -14.53 16.14
CA SER A 610 -8.76 -13.85 16.19
C SER A 610 -8.10 -14.04 17.57
N PRO A 611 -7.86 -15.31 17.99
CA PRO A 611 -7.31 -15.62 19.32
C PRO A 611 -5.83 -15.25 19.45
N LEU A 612 -5.19 -14.98 18.33
CA LEU A 612 -3.79 -14.54 18.22
C LEU A 612 -3.72 -13.39 17.24
N SER A 613 -2.84 -12.44 17.45
CA SER A 613 -2.63 -11.28 16.56
C SER A 613 -2.23 -11.67 15.12
N ASN A 614 -1.80 -12.91 14.94
CA ASN A 614 -1.33 -13.44 13.66
C ASN A 614 -2.30 -14.43 13.00
N LEU A 615 -3.46 -14.69 13.60
CA LEU A 615 -4.49 -15.57 13.05
C LEU A 615 -5.83 -14.83 12.97
N TYR A 616 -6.42 -14.81 11.79
CA TYR A 616 -7.75 -14.29 11.54
C TYR A 616 -8.55 -15.30 10.71
N LEU A 617 -9.71 -15.68 11.18
CA LEU A 617 -10.69 -16.47 10.46
C LEU A 617 -12.05 -15.78 10.53
N ASN A 618 -12.66 -15.57 9.38
CA ASN A 618 -14.03 -15.11 9.26
C ASN A 618 -14.84 -16.08 8.39
N THR A 619 -15.99 -16.50 8.89
CA THR A 619 -16.90 -17.37 8.14
C THR A 619 -18.32 -16.85 8.24
N GLU A 620 -19.07 -16.94 7.14
CA GLU A 620 -20.49 -16.64 7.08
C GLU A 620 -21.18 -17.74 6.29
N VAL A 621 -22.27 -18.31 6.87
CA VAL A 621 -23.04 -19.38 6.25
C VAL A 621 -24.51 -19.07 6.41
N HIS A 622 -25.25 -19.17 5.32
CA HIS A 622 -26.70 -19.07 5.31
C HIS A 622 -27.31 -20.48 5.06
N TRP A 623 -28.29 -20.84 5.86
CA TRP A 623 -29.01 -22.11 5.74
C TRP A 623 -30.48 -21.86 5.41
N ASP A 624 -30.96 -22.37 4.26
CA ASP A 624 -32.36 -22.32 3.89
C ASP A 624 -33.11 -23.49 4.48
N HIS A 625 -34.15 -23.20 5.27
CA HIS A 625 -34.97 -24.21 5.96
C HIS A 625 -35.86 -25.04 5.01
N TYR A 626 -36.25 -24.43 3.89
CA TYR A 626 -37.21 -25.03 2.96
C TYR A 626 -36.51 -25.90 1.93
N ASP A 627 -35.48 -25.37 1.29
CA ASP A 627 -34.70 -26.12 0.30
C ASP A 627 -33.67 -27.04 0.97
N LYS A 628 -33.45 -26.89 2.29
CA LYS A 628 -32.46 -27.65 3.09
C LYS A 628 -31.06 -27.59 2.50
N ASP A 629 -30.68 -26.43 2.02
CA ASP A 629 -29.38 -26.18 1.37
C ASP A 629 -28.74 -24.89 1.87
N ILE A 630 -27.58 -24.58 1.33
CA ILE A 630 -26.77 -23.41 1.67
C ILE A 630 -26.81 -22.43 0.48
N PRO A 631 -27.62 -21.34 0.53
CA PRO A 631 -27.63 -20.34 -0.53
C PRO A 631 -26.36 -19.48 -0.57
N PHE A 632 -25.68 -19.32 0.57
CA PHE A 632 -24.44 -18.55 0.67
C PHE A 632 -23.49 -19.18 1.68
N ALA A 633 -22.20 -19.25 1.31
CA ALA A 633 -21.11 -19.53 2.24
C ALA A 633 -19.88 -18.71 1.87
N GLY A 634 -19.26 -18.07 2.87
CA GLY A 634 -18.02 -17.32 2.76
C GLY A 634 -17.01 -17.75 3.84
N VAL A 635 -15.75 -17.91 3.47
CA VAL A 635 -14.65 -18.20 4.40
C VAL A 635 -13.45 -17.36 4.01
N SER A 636 -12.89 -16.62 4.98
CA SER A 636 -11.63 -15.89 4.85
C SER A 636 -10.70 -16.26 5.99
N LEU A 637 -9.53 -16.79 5.66
CA LEU A 637 -8.48 -17.16 6.59
C LEU A 637 -7.21 -16.37 6.27
N ALA A 638 -6.62 -15.75 7.28
CA ALA A 638 -5.28 -15.16 7.20
C ALA A 638 -4.44 -15.62 8.38
N LEU A 639 -3.25 -16.13 8.09
CA LEU A 639 -2.27 -16.59 9.07
C LEU A 639 -0.90 -16.00 8.74
N ASN A 640 -0.29 -15.31 9.72
CA ASN A 640 1.01 -14.68 9.60
C ASN A 640 1.92 -15.21 10.73
N ILE A 641 2.92 -16.01 10.42
CA ILE A 641 3.82 -16.60 11.41
C ILE A 641 5.17 -15.87 11.36
N PRO A 642 5.47 -14.97 12.32
CA PRO A 642 6.77 -14.32 12.39
C PRO A 642 7.89 -15.35 12.56
N ARG A 643 8.97 -15.18 11.82
CA ARG A 643 10.20 -15.99 11.90
C ARG A 643 11.36 -15.12 12.38
N SER A 644 12.40 -15.77 12.86
CA SER A 644 13.66 -15.08 13.19
C SER A 644 14.22 -14.34 11.97
N GLY A 645 14.82 -13.16 12.19
CA GLY A 645 15.39 -12.33 11.11
C GLY A 645 14.37 -11.47 10.36
N GLY A 646 13.20 -11.18 10.98
CA GLY A 646 12.21 -10.24 10.44
C GLY A 646 11.40 -10.77 9.25
N ARG A 647 11.46 -12.06 8.95
CA ARG A 647 10.65 -12.73 7.93
C ARG A 647 9.34 -13.23 8.52
N THR A 648 8.32 -13.39 7.65
CA THR A 648 7.00 -13.88 8.07
C THR A 648 6.53 -14.93 7.08
N ASP A 649 6.08 -16.09 7.56
CA ASP A 649 5.30 -17.02 6.75
C ASP A 649 3.85 -16.52 6.68
N ILE A 650 3.26 -16.60 5.51
CA ILE A 650 1.93 -16.07 5.22
C ILE A 650 1.09 -17.18 4.61
N LEU A 651 -0.16 -17.31 5.05
CA LEU A 651 -1.19 -18.09 4.40
C LEU A 651 -2.47 -17.28 4.37
N GLY A 652 -3.02 -17.06 3.18
CA GLY A 652 -4.34 -16.47 2.94
C GLY A 652 -5.21 -17.45 2.15
N VAL A 653 -6.45 -17.62 2.57
CA VAL A 653 -7.46 -18.43 1.85
C VAL A 653 -8.78 -17.70 1.90
N ASP A 654 -9.38 -17.45 0.73
CA ASP A 654 -10.73 -16.92 0.58
C ASP A 654 -11.56 -17.88 -0.28
N TYR A 655 -12.74 -18.20 0.20
CA TYR A 655 -13.72 -19.00 -0.50
C TYR A 655 -15.06 -18.31 -0.44
N GLN A 656 -15.74 -18.21 -1.57
CA GLN A 656 -17.10 -17.70 -1.66
C GLN A 656 -17.95 -18.64 -2.51
N TYR A 657 -19.11 -18.94 -2.01
CA TYR A 657 -20.13 -19.74 -2.67
C TYR A 657 -21.47 -19.00 -2.63
N VAL A 658 -22.07 -18.81 -3.78
CA VAL A 658 -23.44 -18.31 -3.96
C VAL A 658 -24.19 -19.34 -4.80
N LYS A 659 -25.31 -19.84 -4.29
CA LYS A 659 -26.15 -20.77 -5.04
C LYS A 659 -26.63 -20.07 -6.32
N ASP A 660 -26.53 -20.77 -7.46
CA ASP A 660 -26.89 -20.26 -8.78
C ASP A 660 -26.19 -18.94 -9.18
N GLY A 661 -25.12 -18.60 -8.48
CA GLY A 661 -24.31 -17.41 -8.67
C GLY A 661 -22.81 -17.72 -8.71
N ASN A 662 -22.00 -16.74 -8.29
CA ASN A 662 -20.55 -16.84 -8.32
C ASN A 662 -20.00 -17.80 -7.28
N LYS A 663 -19.07 -18.67 -7.71
CA LYS A 663 -18.28 -19.55 -6.83
C LYS A 663 -16.81 -19.28 -7.08
N GLY A 664 -16.10 -18.79 -6.08
CA GLY A 664 -14.73 -18.38 -6.19
C GLY A 664 -13.84 -18.98 -5.10
N PHE A 665 -12.60 -19.24 -5.46
CA PHE A 665 -11.55 -19.67 -4.55
C PHE A 665 -10.27 -18.88 -4.81
N ASN A 666 -9.69 -18.34 -3.76
CA ASN A 666 -8.39 -17.67 -3.80
C ASN A 666 -7.53 -18.20 -2.65
N ALA A 667 -6.31 -18.61 -2.96
CA ALA A 667 -5.33 -18.98 -1.94
C ALA A 667 -3.97 -18.40 -2.30
N ASN A 668 -3.27 -17.88 -1.30
CA ASN A 668 -1.91 -17.39 -1.44
C ASN A 668 -1.09 -17.75 -0.21
N GLY A 669 0.21 -17.97 -0.40
CA GLY A 669 1.09 -18.32 0.69
C GLY A 669 2.53 -17.98 0.41
N PHE A 670 3.30 -17.85 1.49
CA PHE A 670 4.74 -17.71 1.48
C PHE A 670 5.34 -18.43 2.69
N VAL A 671 6.36 -19.23 2.46
CA VAL A 671 7.04 -20.00 3.50
C VAL A 671 8.56 -19.76 3.42
N ASN A 672 9.15 -19.45 4.55
CA ASN A 672 10.60 -19.34 4.71
C ASN A 672 11.20 -20.73 4.96
N LEU A 673 12.05 -21.17 4.05
CA LEU A 673 12.68 -22.52 4.11
C LEU A 673 13.97 -22.56 4.91
N GLY A 674 14.46 -21.42 5.40
CA GLY A 674 15.78 -21.28 6.04
C GLY A 674 16.90 -20.96 5.05
N TYR A 675 18.10 -20.69 5.57
CA TYR A 675 19.31 -20.36 4.79
C TYR A 675 19.10 -19.25 3.74
N GLY A 676 18.17 -18.32 3.98
CA GLY A 676 17.87 -17.24 3.04
C GLY A 676 16.82 -17.59 1.99
N PHE A 677 16.40 -18.83 1.84
CA PHE A 677 15.41 -19.25 0.84
C PHE A 677 13.98 -19.07 1.35
N GLY A 678 13.12 -18.74 0.43
CA GLY A 678 11.66 -18.69 0.61
C GLY A 678 10.95 -19.11 -0.67
N VAL A 679 9.76 -19.68 -0.51
CA VAL A 679 8.89 -20.06 -1.61
C VAL A 679 7.49 -19.55 -1.32
N GLY A 680 6.85 -18.99 -2.33
CA GLY A 680 5.49 -18.53 -2.24
C GLY A 680 4.75 -18.71 -3.53
N GLY A 681 3.45 -18.54 -3.47
CA GLY A 681 2.60 -18.61 -4.64
C GLY A 681 1.15 -18.32 -4.31
N GLY A 682 0.33 -18.31 -5.35
CA GLY A 682 -1.11 -18.12 -5.22
C GLY A 682 -1.87 -18.70 -6.38
N VAL A 683 -3.14 -18.97 -6.14
CA VAL A 683 -4.08 -19.42 -7.15
C VAL A 683 -5.44 -18.76 -6.94
N ARG A 684 -6.03 -18.26 -8.02
CA ARG A 684 -7.42 -17.77 -8.07
C ARG A 684 -8.19 -18.58 -9.09
N LYS A 685 -9.30 -19.13 -8.69
CA LYS A 685 -10.16 -19.96 -9.55
C LYS A 685 -11.60 -19.47 -9.53
N ASP A 686 -12.21 -19.47 -10.69
CA ASP A 686 -13.66 -19.52 -10.83
C ASP A 686 -14.08 -21.00 -10.79
N LEU A 687 -14.86 -21.37 -9.79
CA LEU A 687 -15.30 -22.75 -9.62
C LEU A 687 -16.54 -23.11 -10.47
N ASN A 688 -17.25 -22.11 -11.02
CA ASN A 688 -18.36 -22.35 -11.94
C ASN A 688 -17.83 -22.83 -13.29
N THR A 689 -16.88 -22.10 -13.85
CA THR A 689 -16.26 -22.45 -15.14
C THR A 689 -15.09 -23.44 -15.00
N LYS A 690 -14.64 -23.68 -13.74
CA LYS A 690 -13.43 -24.45 -13.40
C LYS A 690 -12.14 -23.81 -13.95
N ALA A 691 -12.24 -22.57 -14.44
CA ALA A 691 -11.11 -21.85 -14.99
C ALA A 691 -10.13 -21.39 -13.90
N SER A 692 -8.85 -21.47 -14.18
CA SER A 692 -7.79 -20.90 -13.35
C SER A 692 -7.56 -19.46 -13.82
N LEU A 693 -8.18 -18.50 -13.16
CA LEU A 693 -8.08 -17.08 -13.52
C LEU A 693 -6.65 -16.54 -13.33
N ALA A 694 -5.98 -16.93 -12.25
CA ALA A 694 -4.60 -16.56 -12.00
C ALA A 694 -3.90 -17.66 -11.18
N LYS A 695 -2.64 -17.91 -11.50
CA LYS A 695 -1.74 -18.75 -10.70
C LYS A 695 -0.34 -18.17 -10.75
N GLY A 696 0.37 -18.20 -9.65
CA GLY A 696 1.73 -17.69 -9.58
C GLY A 696 2.57 -18.48 -8.60
N LEU A 697 3.85 -18.57 -8.89
CA LEU A 697 4.87 -19.13 -8.03
C LEU A 697 6.03 -18.14 -7.94
N TYR A 698 6.61 -17.94 -6.77
CA TYR A 698 7.83 -17.18 -6.64
C TYR A 698 8.81 -17.87 -5.69
N LEU A 699 10.07 -17.81 -6.10
CA LEU A 699 11.20 -18.26 -5.32
C LEU A 699 12.00 -17.03 -4.88
N ASP A 700 12.28 -16.91 -3.62
CA ASP A 700 13.03 -15.81 -3.04
C ASP A 700 14.30 -16.36 -2.38
N TYR A 701 15.43 -15.75 -2.70
CA TYR A 701 16.67 -15.97 -1.99
C TYR A 701 17.20 -14.65 -1.48
N GLN A 702 17.59 -14.59 -0.24
CA GLN A 702 18.21 -13.42 0.37
C GLN A 702 19.43 -13.81 1.19
N SER A 703 20.59 -13.34 0.73
CA SER A 703 21.82 -13.31 1.48
C SER A 703 21.88 -12.07 2.39
N GLN A 704 22.96 -11.88 3.11
CA GLN A 704 23.19 -10.69 3.95
C GLN A 704 23.28 -9.37 3.13
N CYS A 705 23.78 -9.42 1.91
CA CYS A 705 24.10 -8.24 1.10
C CYS A 705 23.41 -8.21 -0.27
N TRP A 706 22.70 -9.26 -0.67
CA TRP A 706 21.96 -9.33 -1.93
C TRP A 706 20.77 -10.28 -1.85
N GLY A 707 19.90 -10.17 -2.80
CA GLY A 707 18.79 -11.10 -2.96
C GLY A 707 18.35 -11.22 -4.41
N VAL A 708 17.71 -12.35 -4.71
CA VAL A 708 17.07 -12.60 -6.00
C VAL A 708 15.68 -13.16 -5.78
N ARG A 709 14.73 -12.67 -6.55
CA ARG A 709 13.37 -13.20 -6.62
C ARG A 709 13.04 -13.58 -8.05
N VAL A 710 12.66 -14.82 -8.24
CA VAL A 710 12.13 -15.32 -9.51
C VAL A 710 10.62 -15.47 -9.35
N ILE A 711 9.87 -14.86 -10.24
CA ILE A 711 8.40 -14.86 -10.23
C ILE A 711 7.94 -15.51 -11.53
N SER A 712 7.12 -16.53 -11.43
CA SER A 712 6.42 -17.14 -12.57
C SER A 712 4.92 -16.96 -12.39
N ASP A 713 4.27 -16.30 -13.32
CA ASP A 713 2.85 -16.02 -13.33
C ASP A 713 2.18 -16.57 -14.58
N ASN A 714 0.93 -16.97 -14.40
CA ASN A 714 0.01 -17.21 -15.49
C ASN A 714 -1.35 -16.59 -15.12
N LEU A 715 -1.75 -15.62 -15.89
CA LEU A 715 -3.05 -14.97 -15.79
C LEU A 715 -3.87 -15.34 -17.01
N ASP A 716 -4.89 -16.17 -16.83
CA ASP A 716 -5.84 -16.55 -17.86
C ASP A 716 -5.15 -16.94 -19.20
N GLY A 717 -4.15 -17.83 -19.11
CA GLY A 717 -3.37 -18.29 -20.28
C GLY A 717 -2.07 -17.51 -20.55
N VAL A 718 -1.98 -16.24 -20.17
CA VAL A 718 -0.77 -15.43 -20.40
C VAL A 718 0.30 -15.75 -19.37
N GLY A 719 1.35 -16.44 -19.77
CA GLY A 719 2.48 -16.81 -18.93
C GLY A 719 3.59 -15.77 -18.92
N SER A 720 4.21 -15.53 -17.75
CA SER A 720 5.37 -14.67 -17.60
C SER A 720 6.35 -15.20 -16.57
N ILE A 721 7.65 -14.92 -16.76
CA ILE A 721 8.72 -15.17 -15.80
C ILE A 721 9.54 -13.89 -15.67
N MET A 722 9.70 -13.40 -14.44
CA MET A 722 10.47 -12.20 -14.12
C MET A 722 11.53 -12.51 -13.08
N VAL A 723 12.71 -11.90 -13.22
CA VAL A 723 13.82 -12.02 -12.28
C VAL A 723 14.17 -10.64 -11.74
N HIS A 724 14.07 -10.48 -10.42
CA HIS A 724 14.39 -9.25 -9.71
C HIS A 724 15.63 -9.44 -8.85
N PHE A 725 16.60 -8.58 -9.02
CA PHE A 725 17.79 -8.53 -8.19
C PHE A 725 17.68 -7.40 -7.16
N ARG A 726 18.21 -7.64 -5.97
CA ARG A 726 18.29 -6.63 -4.89
C ARG A 726 19.70 -6.61 -4.35
N LEU A 727 20.32 -5.43 -4.25
CA LEU A 727 21.55 -5.20 -3.54
C LEU A 727 21.23 -4.44 -2.26
N LEU A 728 21.49 -5.06 -1.12
CA LEU A 728 21.23 -4.48 0.20
C LEU A 728 22.34 -3.50 0.55
N GLY A 729 22.01 -2.35 1.13
CA GLY A 729 22.98 -1.31 1.53
C GLY A 729 23.32 -0.28 0.46
N LEU A 730 23.02 -0.51 -0.82
CA LEU A 730 23.09 0.52 -1.87
C LEU A 730 21.76 1.29 -2.03
N GLY A 731 20.98 1.38 -0.97
CA GLY A 731 19.61 1.86 -0.99
C GLY A 731 18.61 0.74 -1.32
N THR A 732 17.40 0.78 -0.77
CA THR A 732 16.31 -0.13 -1.14
C THR A 732 15.82 0.23 -2.54
N ILE A 733 16.46 -0.33 -3.52
CA ILE A 733 16.15 -0.19 -4.94
C ILE A 733 15.21 -1.34 -5.30
N GLY A 734 13.98 -1.00 -5.55
CA GLY A 734 12.92 -1.95 -5.86
C GLY A 734 11.73 -1.75 -4.95
N ALA A 735 10.53 -2.06 -5.43
CA ALA A 735 9.33 -2.00 -4.64
C ALA A 735 9.50 -2.80 -3.33
N LYS A 736 9.30 -2.12 -2.20
CA LYS A 736 9.22 -2.77 -0.89
C LYS A 736 8.01 -3.69 -0.85
#